data_1bd6b84caea2ec65821bed38a83c08b1
#
_entry.id   1bd6b84caea2ec65821bed38a83c08b1
#
_cell.length_a   1.000
_cell.length_b   1.000
_cell.length_c   1.000
_cell.angle_alpha   90.00
_cell.angle_beta   90.00
_cell.angle_gamma   90.00
#
_symmetry.space_group_name_H-M   'P 1'
#
loop_
_entity.id
_entity.type
_entity.pdbx_description
1 polymer ?
#
loop_
_entity_poly.entity_id
_entity_poly.type
_entity_poly.pdbx_seq_one_letter_code
_entity_poly.pdbx_strand_id
1 'polypeptide(L)'
;MQHEGSSSKSMHNKFILYCFFLLLVAGIISLQAETGRELWLPATALSTVKVDMPSGKSSPTLELAKQVLIEGWQDRENNSIKLKISRDKRLSDQGYSLSPGCITAKTHQGLLYGAYEYLRRRQIGLSLELPFSNPSYQRRLLNHWDNLDGSIERGYAGRSIFWKGKQSMEPTAEDRERWRTYAAINASIGINGAVLNNVNAPPEALSLPVLKRAAAIADELRPYGMVSYLSINFSTPMRLGGLETADPLDPEVVDWWRAKIREIYSLIPDFGGFLVKASSEGMPGPGDFGRSHAQGANMLAELLKPYHGILMWRAFVYKPSDNDRAKQAYEEFMPLDGQFCDNVVVQIKNGPIDFQPREPFSPLFGALRKTAVLPELQITQEYLGQEHQLAYLGGLWEEFLQSDTYQSGPGSTVARCTDGSLFDQSLTAIAGVSNIGSDSNWCGHPFAGANWYAFGRLAWNNRASAAGIAEEWLRLTFEPTQAPEGNSLSDESPALDNDPASDRKNGNREKEFLQPVLSMMLRSREAMVNYMMPLGLHHLFALDHHYGPGPWYDSPRQRKDWTPPYYHQADAKGIGFDRSSGGSNAVAQYREPLRSQFDNPNTCPENLLLWFHHLPWEYRLQNGNSLWEELCRRYDAGLQEVRRFQLIWDNMENRVDSGIFIQVQTKLRRQARDAQVWKDACLLYFQSINQLPFPEDMERPVHDLEVLKKTDMRYFMNR
;
A
#
# COMPACT_ATOMS: atom_id res chain seq x y z
N MET A 1 -54.56 -10.09 51.58
CA MET A 1 -53.20 -10.28 51.02
C MET A 1 -53.32 -10.60 49.54
N GLN A 2 -53.42 -9.61 48.70
CA GLN A 2 -53.30 -9.67 47.22
C GLN A 2 -53.28 -8.21 46.74
N HIS A 3 -52.09 -7.65 46.55
CA HIS A 3 -51.82 -6.49 45.69
C HIS A 3 -50.38 -6.05 45.88
N GLU A 4 -49.44 -6.81 45.30
CA GLU A 4 -48.05 -6.34 45.09
C GLU A 4 -47.34 -7.17 44.01
N GLY A 5 -47.86 -7.25 42.82
CA GLY A 5 -47.27 -8.05 41.74
C GLY A 5 -47.20 -7.37 40.36
N SER A 6 -47.80 -6.19 40.21
CA SER A 6 -48.03 -5.59 38.87
C SER A 6 -47.06 -4.47 38.50
N SER A 7 -46.41 -3.84 39.46
CA SER A 7 -45.52 -2.70 39.23
C SER A 7 -44.09 -3.10 38.72
N SER A 8 -43.58 -4.23 39.19
CA SER A 8 -42.22 -4.69 38.82
C SER A 8 -42.10 -5.17 37.37
N LYS A 9 -43.11 -5.85 36.82
CA LYS A 9 -43.13 -6.31 35.43
C LYS A 9 -43.23 -5.17 34.41
N SER A 10 -43.94 -4.09 34.75
CA SER A 10 -44.06 -2.91 33.86
C SER A 10 -42.74 -2.14 33.75
N MET A 11 -41.99 -2.06 34.83
CA MET A 11 -40.70 -1.35 34.85
C MET A 11 -39.61 -2.17 34.12
N HIS A 12 -39.62 -3.49 34.27
CA HIS A 12 -38.71 -4.38 33.60
C HIS A 12 -38.90 -4.39 32.05
N ASN A 13 -40.16 -4.41 31.61
CA ASN A 13 -40.49 -4.32 30.19
C ASN A 13 -40.14 -2.95 29.58
N LYS A 14 -40.28 -1.85 30.31
CA LYS A 14 -39.86 -0.52 29.86
C LYS A 14 -38.34 -0.40 29.77
N PHE A 15 -37.61 -1.01 30.69
CA PHE A 15 -36.11 -1.03 30.64
C PHE A 15 -35.59 -1.87 29.46
N ILE A 16 -36.18 -3.05 29.21
CA ILE A 16 -35.88 -3.88 28.05
C ILE A 16 -36.19 -3.15 26.74
N LEU A 17 -37.32 -2.47 26.65
CA LEU A 17 -37.69 -1.67 25.47
C LEU A 17 -36.74 -0.48 25.25
N TYR A 18 -36.27 0.15 26.34
CA TYR A 18 -35.29 1.25 26.27
C TYR A 18 -33.88 0.76 25.86
N CYS A 19 -33.46 -0.40 26.37
CA CYS A 19 -32.23 -1.05 25.93
C CYS A 19 -32.31 -1.51 24.46
N PHE A 20 -33.47 -2.03 24.02
CA PHE A 20 -33.67 -2.37 22.59
C PHE A 20 -33.70 -1.13 21.70
N PHE A 21 -34.29 -0.02 22.17
CA PHE A 21 -34.27 1.25 21.43
C PHE A 21 -32.88 1.86 21.37
N LEU A 22 -32.10 1.79 22.46
CA LEU A 22 -30.69 2.21 22.48
C LEU A 22 -29.79 1.33 21.58
N LEU A 23 -30.06 0.01 21.54
CA LEU A 23 -29.36 -0.91 20.62
C LEU A 23 -29.78 -0.67 19.17
N LEU A 24 -31.05 -0.32 18.90
CA LEU A 24 -31.51 0.05 17.56
C LEU A 24 -30.94 1.40 17.11
N VAL A 25 -30.87 2.38 17.99
CA VAL A 25 -30.26 3.69 17.71
C VAL A 25 -28.76 3.57 17.57
N ALA A 26 -28.08 2.77 18.40
CA ALA A 26 -26.67 2.45 18.25
C ALA A 26 -26.40 1.66 16.94
N GLY A 27 -27.29 0.73 16.57
CA GLY A 27 -27.24 0.02 15.30
C GLY A 27 -27.48 0.92 14.08
N ILE A 28 -28.36 1.91 14.18
CA ILE A 28 -28.63 2.89 13.12
C ILE A 28 -27.46 3.89 13.00
N ILE A 29 -26.83 4.26 14.12
CA ILE A 29 -25.63 5.12 14.12
C ILE A 29 -24.44 4.35 13.54
N SER A 30 -24.29 3.04 13.81
CA SER A 30 -23.25 2.22 13.20
C SER A 30 -23.48 1.97 11.69
N LEU A 31 -24.73 1.94 11.22
CA LEU A 31 -25.07 1.78 9.80
C LEU A 31 -24.78 3.03 8.94
N GLN A 32 -24.67 4.21 9.53
CA GLN A 32 -24.24 5.42 8.81
C GLN A 32 -22.71 5.60 8.74
N ALA A 33 -21.96 4.95 9.64
CA ALA A 33 -20.49 5.00 9.66
C ALA A 33 -19.80 4.04 8.66
N GLU A 34 -20.55 3.17 7.97
CA GLU A 34 -19.98 2.10 7.13
C GLU A 34 -19.76 2.45 5.67
N THR A 35 -20.01 3.68 5.20
CA THR A 35 -19.94 4.00 3.77
C THR A 35 -18.55 4.34 3.26
N GLY A 36 -17.53 4.50 4.12
CA GLY A 36 -16.17 4.86 3.70
C GLY A 36 -16.04 6.24 3.03
N ARG A 37 -17.11 7.04 3.00
CA ARG A 37 -17.11 8.41 2.47
C ARG A 37 -16.29 9.39 3.31
N GLU A 38 -15.87 8.96 4.49
CA GLU A 38 -15.15 9.77 5.47
C GLU A 38 -13.62 9.77 5.29
N LEU A 39 -13.08 9.12 4.24
CA LEU A 39 -11.63 9.12 4.01
C LEU A 39 -11.16 10.50 3.57
N TRP A 40 -10.85 10.65 2.30
CA TRP A 40 -10.40 11.90 1.68
C TRP A 40 -11.28 12.35 0.51
N LEU A 41 -12.45 11.72 0.35
CA LEU A 41 -13.40 12.15 -0.67
C LEU A 41 -13.93 13.55 -0.35
N PRO A 42 -14.34 14.32 -1.38
CA PRO A 42 -14.85 15.66 -1.17
C PRO A 42 -15.98 15.68 -0.14
N ALA A 43 -15.92 16.66 0.77
CA ALA A 43 -16.99 16.88 1.73
C ALA A 43 -18.32 17.18 1.02
N THR A 44 -19.44 17.00 1.73
CA THR A 44 -20.79 17.31 1.20
C THR A 44 -20.87 18.75 0.70
N ALA A 45 -21.56 18.97 -0.43
CA ALA A 45 -21.69 20.28 -1.05
C ALA A 45 -22.24 21.33 -0.07
N LEU A 46 -21.61 22.51 -0.07
CA LEU A 46 -22.05 23.69 0.69
C LEU A 46 -22.98 24.59 -0.10
N SER A 47 -23.03 24.42 -1.44
CA SER A 47 -23.88 25.20 -2.34
C SER A 47 -24.19 24.39 -3.61
N THR A 48 -25.15 24.88 -4.39
CA THR A 48 -25.51 24.28 -5.67
C THR A 48 -24.59 24.79 -6.79
N VAL A 49 -24.24 23.90 -7.74
CA VAL A 49 -23.45 24.25 -8.90
C VAL A 49 -24.16 23.87 -10.21
N LYS A 50 -24.09 24.74 -11.20
CA LYS A 50 -24.44 24.41 -12.58
C LYS A 50 -23.21 23.87 -13.30
N VAL A 51 -23.29 22.63 -13.77
CA VAL A 51 -22.21 22.00 -14.54
C VAL A 51 -22.55 22.10 -16.03
N ASP A 52 -21.78 22.89 -16.78
CA ASP A 52 -21.91 22.99 -18.23
C ASP A 52 -21.17 21.84 -18.89
N MET A 53 -21.94 20.91 -19.46
CA MET A 53 -21.44 19.69 -20.07
C MET A 53 -20.86 19.92 -21.46
N PRO A 54 -19.84 19.14 -21.90
CA PRO A 54 -19.34 19.23 -23.27
C PRO A 54 -20.41 18.75 -24.27
N SER A 55 -20.38 19.30 -25.48
CA SER A 55 -21.23 18.83 -26.57
C SER A 55 -20.83 17.43 -27.04
N GLY A 56 -21.80 16.58 -27.39
CA GLY A 56 -21.56 15.24 -27.90
C GLY A 56 -22.31 14.17 -27.13
N LYS A 57 -21.91 12.90 -27.35
CA LYS A 57 -22.54 11.74 -26.69
C LYS A 57 -22.08 11.67 -25.23
N SER A 58 -23.01 11.58 -24.30
CA SER A 58 -22.70 11.35 -22.91
C SER A 58 -22.23 9.90 -22.63
N SER A 59 -21.58 9.69 -21.52
CA SER A 59 -21.18 8.38 -21.01
C SER A 59 -21.40 8.31 -19.48
N PRO A 60 -21.49 7.11 -18.91
CA PRO A 60 -21.57 6.95 -17.45
C PRO A 60 -20.45 7.69 -16.71
N THR A 61 -19.23 7.69 -17.23
CA THR A 61 -18.08 8.40 -16.63
C THR A 61 -18.26 9.93 -16.67
N LEU A 62 -18.82 10.48 -17.73
CA LEU A 62 -19.08 11.92 -17.82
C LEU A 62 -20.20 12.37 -16.89
N GLU A 63 -21.27 11.57 -16.78
CA GLU A 63 -22.34 11.86 -15.81
C GLU A 63 -21.82 11.76 -14.37
N LEU A 64 -20.93 10.79 -14.11
CA LEU A 64 -20.27 10.66 -12.81
C LEU A 64 -19.38 11.88 -12.49
N ALA A 65 -18.61 12.40 -13.45
CA ALA A 65 -17.83 13.61 -13.26
C ALA A 65 -18.71 14.83 -12.89
N LYS A 66 -19.88 14.95 -13.54
CA LYS A 66 -20.91 15.96 -13.17
C LYS A 66 -21.43 15.73 -11.75
N GLN A 67 -21.78 14.49 -11.40
CA GLN A 67 -22.31 14.13 -10.09
C GLN A 67 -21.32 14.45 -8.97
N VAL A 68 -20.05 14.08 -9.14
CA VAL A 68 -18.96 14.38 -8.19
C VAL A 68 -18.85 15.88 -7.93
N LEU A 69 -18.93 16.72 -8.97
CA LEU A 69 -18.91 18.17 -8.81
C LEU A 69 -20.14 18.70 -8.06
N ILE A 70 -21.33 18.16 -8.34
CA ILE A 70 -22.57 18.56 -7.66
C ILE A 70 -22.52 18.18 -6.18
N GLU A 71 -22.10 16.97 -5.87
CA GLU A 71 -22.08 16.43 -4.50
C GLU A 71 -20.98 17.02 -3.62
N GLY A 72 -19.86 17.44 -4.22
CA GLY A 72 -18.68 17.96 -3.51
C GLY A 72 -18.45 19.48 -3.66
N TRP A 73 -19.41 20.25 -4.16
CA TRP A 73 -19.18 21.66 -4.46
C TRP A 73 -19.06 22.54 -3.22
N GLN A 74 -17.90 23.17 -3.05
CA GLN A 74 -17.54 23.95 -1.85
C GLN A 74 -17.51 25.48 -2.10
N ASP A 75 -17.78 25.93 -3.33
CA ASP A 75 -17.71 27.35 -3.69
C ASP A 75 -19.07 28.02 -3.51
N ARG A 76 -19.17 29.02 -2.63
CA ARG A 76 -20.39 29.79 -2.40
C ARG A 76 -20.54 31.00 -3.33
N GLU A 77 -19.42 31.48 -3.89
CA GLU A 77 -19.41 32.65 -4.75
C GLU A 77 -19.62 32.29 -6.22
N ASN A 78 -19.02 31.20 -6.68
CA ASN A 78 -19.15 30.67 -8.02
C ASN A 78 -20.06 29.45 -8.07
N ASN A 79 -21.18 29.58 -8.75
CA ASN A 79 -22.18 28.51 -8.88
C ASN A 79 -22.19 27.85 -10.27
N SER A 80 -21.11 27.95 -11.03
CA SER A 80 -21.00 27.33 -12.35
C SER A 80 -19.59 26.84 -12.64
N ILE A 81 -19.49 25.66 -13.30
CA ILE A 81 -18.25 25.07 -13.79
C ILE A 81 -18.45 24.44 -15.16
N LYS A 82 -17.48 24.61 -16.05
CA LYS A 82 -17.51 24.07 -17.40
C LYS A 82 -16.62 22.84 -17.54
N LEU A 83 -17.16 21.75 -18.06
CA LEU A 83 -16.41 20.58 -18.53
C LEU A 83 -16.14 20.71 -20.03
N LYS A 84 -14.88 20.62 -20.46
CA LYS A 84 -14.48 20.84 -21.84
C LYS A 84 -13.64 19.68 -22.39
N ILE A 85 -14.02 19.16 -23.55
CA ILE A 85 -13.17 18.24 -24.32
C ILE A 85 -12.23 19.04 -25.21
N SER A 86 -10.94 18.70 -25.19
CA SER A 86 -9.86 19.36 -25.93
C SER A 86 -9.05 18.37 -26.74
N ARG A 87 -8.44 18.86 -27.83
CA ARG A 87 -7.48 18.10 -28.63
C ARG A 87 -6.03 18.53 -28.35
N ASP A 88 -5.79 19.18 -27.22
CA ASP A 88 -4.44 19.62 -26.83
C ASP A 88 -3.50 18.41 -26.71
N LYS A 89 -2.44 18.40 -27.51
CA LYS A 89 -1.47 17.30 -27.57
C LYS A 89 -0.65 17.13 -26.27
N ARG A 90 -0.59 18.17 -25.44
CA ARG A 90 0.12 18.13 -24.14
C ARG A 90 -0.62 17.26 -23.10
N LEU A 91 -1.93 17.07 -23.27
CA LEU A 91 -2.70 16.19 -22.41
C LEU A 91 -2.60 14.74 -22.91
N SER A 92 -2.40 13.79 -22.00
CA SER A 92 -2.64 12.37 -22.25
C SER A 92 -4.15 12.07 -22.26
N ASP A 93 -4.56 10.87 -22.58
CA ASP A 93 -5.97 10.47 -22.56
C ASP A 93 -6.58 10.51 -21.15
N GLN A 94 -5.75 10.35 -20.12
CA GLN A 94 -6.16 10.42 -18.71
C GLN A 94 -5.83 11.79 -18.09
N GLY A 95 -5.11 12.64 -18.80
CA GLY A 95 -4.69 13.95 -18.32
C GLY A 95 -5.80 15.01 -18.35
N TYR A 96 -5.60 16.07 -17.57
CA TYR A 96 -6.49 17.22 -17.47
C TYR A 96 -5.71 18.51 -17.28
N SER A 97 -6.39 19.64 -17.49
CA SER A 97 -5.97 20.97 -17.06
C SER A 97 -7.11 21.64 -16.31
N LEU A 98 -6.75 22.52 -15.36
CA LEU A 98 -7.69 23.26 -14.53
C LEU A 98 -7.47 24.76 -14.71
N SER A 99 -8.57 25.50 -14.66
CA SER A 99 -8.59 26.95 -14.42
C SER A 99 -9.86 27.28 -13.60
N PRO A 100 -9.95 28.45 -12.97
CA PRO A 100 -11.15 28.82 -12.25
C PRO A 100 -12.42 28.64 -13.08
N GLY A 101 -13.34 27.80 -12.58
CA GLY A 101 -14.61 27.50 -13.27
C GLY A 101 -14.49 26.61 -14.53
N CYS A 102 -13.33 25.99 -14.82
CA CYS A 102 -13.19 25.12 -16.00
C CYS A 102 -12.26 23.95 -15.80
N ILE A 103 -12.72 22.77 -16.24
CA ILE A 103 -11.92 21.54 -16.32
C ILE A 103 -11.84 21.13 -17.78
N THR A 104 -10.63 20.89 -18.29
CA THR A 104 -10.38 20.52 -19.68
C THR A 104 -9.62 19.20 -19.75
N ALA A 105 -10.06 18.25 -20.58
CA ALA A 105 -9.40 16.97 -20.81
C ALA A 105 -9.61 16.47 -22.23
N LYS A 106 -8.88 15.40 -22.64
CA LYS A 106 -9.12 14.73 -23.93
C LYS A 106 -10.29 13.76 -23.89
N THR A 107 -10.52 13.13 -22.75
CA THR A 107 -11.49 12.05 -22.55
C THR A 107 -12.41 12.33 -21.36
N HIS A 108 -13.51 11.61 -21.27
CA HIS A 108 -14.40 11.68 -20.11
C HIS A 108 -13.72 11.20 -18.81
N GLN A 109 -12.78 10.25 -18.90
CA GLN A 109 -11.98 9.80 -17.76
C GLN A 109 -11.07 10.93 -17.24
N GLY A 110 -10.41 11.67 -18.13
CA GLY A 110 -9.63 12.86 -17.73
C GLY A 110 -10.49 13.94 -17.09
N LEU A 111 -11.74 14.12 -17.53
CA LEU A 111 -12.69 15.05 -16.89
C LEU A 111 -13.06 14.58 -15.47
N LEU A 112 -13.25 13.28 -15.26
CA LEU A 112 -13.53 12.72 -13.93
C LEU A 112 -12.36 12.95 -12.95
N TYR A 113 -11.13 12.65 -13.37
CA TYR A 113 -9.94 12.92 -12.55
C TYR A 113 -9.76 14.40 -12.28
N GLY A 114 -10.02 15.25 -13.29
CA GLY A 114 -10.01 16.71 -13.14
C GLY A 114 -11.07 17.22 -12.17
N ALA A 115 -12.25 16.58 -12.12
CA ALA A 115 -13.31 16.93 -11.17
C ALA A 115 -12.89 16.67 -9.71
N TYR A 116 -12.32 15.50 -9.42
CA TYR A 116 -11.78 15.20 -8.10
C TYR A 116 -10.63 16.13 -7.71
N GLU A 117 -9.71 16.41 -8.64
CA GLU A 117 -8.60 17.34 -8.40
C GLU A 117 -9.08 18.76 -8.14
N TYR A 118 -10.08 19.23 -8.89
CA TYR A 118 -10.66 20.56 -8.72
C TYR A 118 -11.25 20.72 -7.31
N LEU A 119 -12.07 19.77 -6.87
CA LEU A 119 -12.68 19.79 -5.54
C LEU A 119 -11.63 19.71 -4.44
N ARG A 120 -10.65 18.80 -4.57
CA ARG A 120 -9.55 18.68 -3.61
C ARG A 120 -8.79 19.99 -3.45
N ARG A 121 -8.40 20.64 -4.56
CA ARG A 121 -7.70 21.92 -4.53
C ARG A 121 -8.51 23.00 -3.85
N ARG A 122 -9.80 23.06 -4.13
CA ARG A 122 -10.71 23.99 -3.45
C ARG A 122 -10.77 23.75 -1.95
N GLN A 123 -10.93 22.49 -1.54
CA GLN A 123 -11.07 22.13 -0.13
C GLN A 123 -9.84 22.50 0.71
N ILE A 124 -8.64 22.35 0.14
CA ILE A 124 -7.39 22.63 0.88
C ILE A 124 -6.72 23.96 0.49
N GLY A 125 -7.43 24.81 -0.27
CA GLY A 125 -6.96 26.16 -0.59
C GLY A 125 -5.80 26.23 -1.61
N LEU A 126 -5.64 25.21 -2.48
CA LEU A 126 -4.62 25.23 -3.53
C LEU A 126 -5.10 26.00 -4.77
N SER A 127 -4.15 26.57 -5.52
CA SER A 127 -4.43 27.26 -6.78
C SER A 127 -5.18 26.36 -7.77
N LEU A 128 -6.23 26.89 -8.39
CA LEU A 128 -6.98 26.22 -9.46
C LEU A 128 -6.32 26.37 -10.84
N GLU A 129 -5.25 27.14 -10.96
CA GLU A 129 -4.46 27.22 -12.19
C GLU A 129 -3.52 26.03 -12.27
N LEU A 130 -3.86 25.06 -13.13
CA LEU A 130 -3.05 23.87 -13.42
C LEU A 130 -3.03 23.64 -14.93
N PRO A 131 -1.99 24.11 -15.65
CA PRO A 131 -1.95 24.10 -17.12
C PRO A 131 -2.12 22.71 -17.73
N PHE A 132 -1.54 21.70 -17.12
CA PHE A 132 -1.76 20.28 -17.43
C PHE A 132 -1.30 19.39 -16.27
N SER A 133 -1.95 18.23 -16.14
CA SER A 133 -1.58 17.14 -15.25
C SER A 133 -1.79 15.84 -15.99
N ASN A 134 -0.73 15.05 -16.15
CA ASN A 134 -0.74 13.74 -16.78
C ASN A 134 -0.20 12.71 -15.80
N PRO A 135 -0.74 11.50 -15.77
CA PRO A 135 -0.20 10.45 -14.92
C PRO A 135 1.18 9.99 -15.40
N SER A 136 2.08 9.72 -14.45
CA SER A 136 3.42 9.16 -14.73
C SER A 136 3.34 7.73 -15.26
N TYR A 137 2.37 6.95 -14.80
CA TYR A 137 2.13 5.58 -15.26
C TYR A 137 0.74 5.47 -15.90
N GLN A 138 0.65 4.74 -17.02
CA GLN A 138 -0.62 4.50 -17.71
C GLN A 138 -1.57 3.64 -16.87
N ARG A 139 -1.02 2.62 -16.18
CA ARG A 139 -1.73 1.71 -15.31
C ARG A 139 -1.25 1.87 -13.88
N ARG A 140 -2.17 2.18 -12.99
CA ARG A 140 -1.94 2.40 -11.56
C ARG A 140 -2.87 1.48 -10.80
N LEU A 141 -2.31 0.37 -10.32
CA LEU A 141 -3.04 -0.83 -9.97
C LEU A 141 -3.01 -1.07 -8.47
N LEU A 142 -4.10 -1.60 -7.92
CA LEU A 142 -4.09 -2.26 -6.61
C LEU A 142 -4.08 -3.77 -6.79
N ASN A 143 -3.18 -4.44 -6.10
CA ASN A 143 -3.13 -5.90 -6.04
C ASN A 143 -3.78 -6.34 -4.73
N HIS A 144 -4.99 -6.86 -4.79
CA HIS A 144 -5.67 -7.44 -3.64
C HIS A 144 -5.18 -8.87 -3.41
N TRP A 145 -4.80 -9.16 -2.16
CA TRP A 145 -4.47 -10.53 -1.76
C TRP A 145 -5.69 -11.20 -1.11
N ASP A 146 -6.82 -10.98 -1.72
CA ASP A 146 -8.13 -11.44 -1.30
C ASP A 146 -8.37 -12.89 -1.75
N ASN A 147 -8.67 -13.78 -0.83
CA ASN A 147 -9.01 -15.17 -1.10
C ASN A 147 -10.49 -15.35 -1.40
N LEU A 148 -10.83 -16.37 -2.18
CA LEU A 148 -12.22 -16.64 -2.56
C LEU A 148 -13.14 -16.98 -1.38
N ASP A 149 -12.58 -17.40 -0.24
CA ASP A 149 -13.31 -17.64 1.02
C ASP A 149 -13.62 -16.36 1.81
N GLY A 150 -13.13 -15.21 1.32
CA GLY A 150 -13.30 -13.91 1.93
C GLY A 150 -12.24 -13.54 2.96
N SER A 151 -11.24 -14.38 3.20
CA SER A 151 -10.04 -13.98 3.95
C SER A 151 -9.14 -13.11 3.08
N ILE A 152 -8.24 -12.35 3.71
CA ILE A 152 -7.23 -11.54 3.02
C ILE A 152 -5.86 -11.98 3.55
N GLU A 153 -4.99 -12.46 2.66
CA GLU A 153 -3.61 -12.74 3.03
C GLU A 153 -2.85 -11.43 3.24
N ARG A 154 -2.22 -11.29 4.39
CA ARG A 154 -1.53 -10.04 4.78
C ARG A 154 -2.43 -8.79 4.80
N GLY A 155 -3.75 -8.99 4.88
CA GLY A 155 -4.72 -7.94 5.08
C GLY A 155 -5.18 -7.90 6.54
N TYR A 156 -5.11 -6.75 7.20
CA TYR A 156 -5.37 -6.61 8.63
C TYR A 156 -6.57 -5.70 8.92
N ALA A 157 -7.37 -5.41 7.88
CA ALA A 157 -8.52 -4.52 7.91
C ALA A 157 -9.86 -5.26 7.75
N GLY A 158 -9.96 -6.47 8.27
CA GLY A 158 -11.17 -7.28 8.19
C GLY A 158 -11.17 -8.27 7.01
N ARG A 159 -12.33 -8.45 6.37
CA ARG A 159 -12.53 -9.43 5.31
C ARG A 159 -12.55 -8.77 3.93
N SER A 160 -12.41 -9.61 2.89
CA SER A 160 -12.49 -9.17 1.50
C SER A 160 -13.78 -8.38 1.20
N ILE A 161 -13.62 -7.27 0.49
CA ILE A 161 -14.75 -6.52 -0.07
C ILE A 161 -15.30 -7.17 -1.35
N PHE A 162 -14.55 -8.07 -1.99
CA PHE A 162 -14.91 -8.71 -3.26
C PHE A 162 -15.48 -10.11 -3.09
N TRP A 163 -14.95 -10.92 -2.17
CA TRP A 163 -15.26 -12.33 -2.04
C TRP A 163 -15.88 -12.64 -0.67
N LYS A 164 -16.89 -13.50 -0.65
CA LYS A 164 -17.62 -13.87 0.57
C LYS A 164 -17.71 -15.40 0.78
N GLY A 165 -16.93 -16.19 0.02
CA GLY A 165 -16.99 -17.63 0.02
C GLY A 165 -17.96 -18.22 -1.02
N LYS A 166 -17.90 -19.55 -1.18
CA LYS A 166 -18.65 -20.27 -2.25
C LYS A 166 -20.19 -20.10 -2.15
N GLN A 167 -20.70 -19.85 -0.96
CA GLN A 167 -22.16 -19.74 -0.71
C GLN A 167 -22.74 -18.35 -1.04
N SER A 168 -21.91 -17.34 -1.30
CA SER A 168 -22.30 -15.93 -1.48
C SER A 168 -21.67 -15.32 -2.73
N MET A 169 -21.75 -16.05 -3.87
CA MET A 169 -21.21 -15.55 -5.14
C MET A 169 -22.12 -14.51 -5.81
N GLU A 170 -23.43 -14.51 -5.54
CA GLU A 170 -24.34 -13.50 -6.09
C GLU A 170 -24.17 -12.16 -5.36
N PRO A 171 -23.95 -11.07 -6.10
CA PRO A 171 -23.78 -9.74 -5.49
C PRO A 171 -25.07 -9.22 -4.85
N THR A 172 -24.95 -8.70 -3.62
CA THR A 172 -26.00 -7.94 -2.97
C THR A 172 -25.99 -6.46 -3.38
N ALA A 173 -27.03 -5.71 -3.05
CA ALA A 173 -27.06 -4.26 -3.26
C ALA A 173 -25.96 -3.55 -2.44
N GLU A 174 -25.70 -4.02 -1.22
CA GLU A 174 -24.62 -3.54 -0.35
C GLU A 174 -23.23 -3.80 -0.96
N ASP A 175 -22.99 -4.99 -1.54
CA ASP A 175 -21.75 -5.28 -2.27
C ASP A 175 -21.51 -4.24 -3.37
N ARG A 176 -22.53 -3.98 -4.19
CA ARG A 176 -22.43 -3.02 -5.30
C ARG A 176 -22.17 -1.60 -4.82
N GLU A 177 -22.83 -1.16 -3.76
CA GLU A 177 -22.58 0.16 -3.16
C GLU A 177 -21.15 0.27 -2.64
N ARG A 178 -20.66 -0.75 -1.94
CA ARG A 178 -19.28 -0.79 -1.44
C ARG A 178 -18.26 -0.77 -2.58
N TRP A 179 -18.52 -1.46 -3.69
CA TRP A 179 -17.64 -1.43 -4.87
C TRP A 179 -17.65 -0.06 -5.57
N ARG A 180 -18.78 0.60 -5.66
CA ARG A 180 -18.87 1.98 -6.17
C ARG A 180 -18.09 2.97 -5.29
N THR A 181 -18.24 2.87 -3.98
CA THR A 181 -17.49 3.70 -3.03
C THR A 181 -15.97 3.44 -3.15
N TYR A 182 -15.57 2.17 -3.21
CA TYR A 182 -14.18 1.79 -3.46
C TYR A 182 -13.64 2.39 -4.77
N ALA A 183 -14.43 2.33 -5.84
CA ALA A 183 -14.04 2.89 -7.13
C ALA A 183 -13.93 4.41 -7.09
N ALA A 184 -14.82 5.11 -6.40
CA ALA A 184 -14.78 6.55 -6.20
C ALA A 184 -13.52 6.99 -5.44
N ILE A 185 -13.20 6.30 -4.33
CA ILE A 185 -11.99 6.53 -3.54
C ILE A 185 -10.74 6.39 -4.42
N ASN A 186 -10.64 5.30 -5.19
CA ASN A 186 -9.50 5.05 -6.07
C ASN A 186 -9.40 6.08 -7.22
N ALA A 187 -10.50 6.39 -7.88
CA ALA A 187 -10.52 7.37 -8.96
C ALA A 187 -10.10 8.77 -8.46
N SER A 188 -10.47 9.13 -7.21
CA SER A 188 -10.12 10.43 -6.61
C SER A 188 -8.62 10.65 -6.45
N ILE A 189 -7.83 9.58 -6.37
CA ILE A 189 -6.36 9.60 -6.27
C ILE A 189 -5.68 9.07 -7.54
N GLY A 190 -6.46 8.83 -8.60
CA GLY A 190 -5.96 8.47 -9.91
C GLY A 190 -5.64 6.98 -10.12
N ILE A 191 -5.99 6.08 -9.21
CA ILE A 191 -5.89 4.62 -9.41
C ILE A 191 -6.93 4.19 -10.45
N ASN A 192 -6.51 3.35 -11.41
CA ASN A 192 -7.33 2.97 -12.57
C ASN A 192 -7.40 1.47 -12.83
N GLY A 193 -7.03 0.63 -11.88
CA GLY A 193 -7.20 -0.80 -12.01
C GLY A 193 -7.02 -1.56 -10.70
N ALA A 194 -7.60 -2.76 -10.67
CA ALA A 194 -7.52 -3.65 -9.51
C ALA A 194 -7.38 -5.11 -9.95
N VAL A 195 -6.41 -5.81 -9.37
CA VAL A 195 -6.35 -7.27 -9.38
C VAL A 195 -7.21 -7.74 -8.22
N LEU A 196 -8.30 -8.44 -8.52
CA LEU A 196 -9.40 -8.67 -7.57
C LEU A 196 -9.14 -9.80 -6.56
N ASN A 197 -8.11 -10.61 -6.78
CA ASN A 197 -7.84 -11.79 -5.96
C ASN A 197 -6.36 -12.01 -5.70
N ASN A 198 -6.09 -12.85 -4.69
CA ASN A 198 -4.76 -13.15 -4.19
C ASN A 198 -3.81 -13.61 -5.30
N VAL A 199 -2.57 -13.16 -5.23
CA VAL A 199 -1.47 -13.58 -6.11
C VAL A 199 -1.18 -15.09 -6.03
N ASN A 200 -1.50 -15.73 -4.91
CA ASN A 200 -1.50 -17.18 -4.71
C ASN A 200 -2.84 -17.80 -5.13
N ALA A 201 -3.36 -17.40 -6.29
CA ALA A 201 -4.68 -17.78 -6.76
C ALA A 201 -4.87 -19.30 -6.85
N PRO A 202 -5.98 -19.86 -6.30
CA PRO A 202 -6.34 -21.23 -6.56
C PRO A 202 -6.87 -21.39 -8.00
N PRO A 203 -6.78 -22.58 -8.61
CA PRO A 203 -7.33 -22.82 -9.96
C PRO A 203 -8.79 -22.42 -10.11
N GLU A 204 -9.59 -22.54 -9.05
CA GLU A 204 -11.02 -22.18 -9.00
C GLU A 204 -11.30 -20.70 -9.24
N ALA A 205 -10.27 -19.84 -9.18
CA ALA A 205 -10.39 -18.41 -9.52
C ALA A 205 -10.92 -18.19 -10.95
N LEU A 206 -10.75 -19.18 -11.84
CA LEU A 206 -11.29 -19.17 -13.22
C LEU A 206 -12.56 -20.01 -13.40
N SER A 207 -13.24 -20.43 -12.33
CA SER A 207 -14.53 -21.08 -12.42
C SER A 207 -15.64 -20.09 -12.82
N LEU A 208 -16.67 -20.57 -13.51
CA LEU A 208 -17.74 -19.71 -14.02
C LEU A 208 -18.47 -18.90 -12.93
N PRO A 209 -18.76 -19.42 -11.72
CA PRO A 209 -19.35 -18.61 -10.65
C PRO A 209 -18.46 -17.44 -10.22
N VAL A 210 -17.14 -17.67 -10.10
CA VAL A 210 -16.16 -16.63 -9.76
C VAL A 210 -16.07 -15.58 -10.86
N LEU A 211 -16.00 -16.01 -12.12
CA LEU A 211 -15.97 -15.11 -13.29
C LEU A 211 -17.22 -14.23 -13.39
N LYS A 212 -18.42 -14.78 -13.09
CA LYS A 212 -19.66 -14.00 -13.04
C LYS A 212 -19.64 -12.92 -11.97
N ARG A 213 -19.12 -13.25 -10.76
CA ARG A 213 -18.96 -12.25 -9.70
C ARG A 213 -17.91 -11.19 -10.08
N ALA A 214 -16.78 -11.60 -10.67
CA ALA A 214 -15.78 -10.67 -11.19
C ALA A 214 -16.37 -9.73 -12.26
N ALA A 215 -17.25 -10.22 -13.13
CA ALA A 215 -17.96 -9.39 -14.11
C ALA A 215 -18.87 -8.36 -13.43
N ALA A 216 -19.61 -8.75 -12.42
CA ALA A 216 -20.46 -7.82 -11.65
C ALA A 216 -19.63 -6.74 -10.93
N ILE A 217 -18.44 -7.10 -10.42
CA ILE A 217 -17.49 -6.12 -9.85
C ILE A 217 -17.00 -5.16 -10.95
N ALA A 218 -16.57 -5.70 -12.09
CA ALA A 218 -16.09 -4.91 -13.23
C ALA A 218 -17.13 -3.89 -13.72
N ASP A 219 -18.41 -4.27 -13.73
CA ASP A 219 -19.51 -3.37 -14.12
C ASP A 219 -19.64 -2.15 -13.20
N GLU A 220 -19.43 -2.33 -11.88
CA GLU A 220 -19.45 -1.20 -10.91
C GLU A 220 -18.18 -0.35 -10.96
N LEU A 221 -17.03 -0.92 -11.31
CA LEU A 221 -15.76 -0.20 -11.39
C LEU A 221 -15.60 0.61 -12.69
N ARG A 222 -16.16 0.13 -13.79
CA ARG A 222 -16.00 0.69 -15.15
C ARG A 222 -16.38 2.16 -15.28
N PRO A 223 -17.48 2.67 -14.71
CA PRO A 223 -17.83 4.09 -14.79
C PRO A 223 -16.78 5.02 -14.22
N TYR A 224 -15.99 4.53 -13.26
CA TYR A 224 -14.89 5.26 -12.62
C TYR A 224 -13.56 5.18 -13.40
N GLY A 225 -13.56 4.51 -14.55
CA GLY A 225 -12.37 4.29 -15.37
C GLY A 225 -11.42 3.25 -14.80
N MET A 226 -11.89 2.40 -13.88
CA MET A 226 -11.11 1.30 -13.32
C MET A 226 -11.31 0.03 -14.11
N VAL A 227 -10.19 -0.65 -14.40
CA VAL A 227 -10.12 -1.92 -15.14
C VAL A 227 -9.87 -3.06 -14.16
N SER A 228 -10.58 -4.17 -14.33
CA SER A 228 -10.44 -5.36 -13.50
C SER A 228 -9.45 -6.35 -14.11
N TYR A 229 -8.62 -6.93 -13.23
CA TYR A 229 -7.64 -7.97 -13.52
C TYR A 229 -7.86 -9.15 -12.58
N LEU A 230 -7.32 -10.32 -12.93
CA LEU A 230 -7.32 -11.49 -12.06
C LEU A 230 -5.90 -12.06 -11.92
N SER A 231 -5.57 -12.49 -10.71
CA SER A 231 -4.45 -13.40 -10.51
C SER A 231 -4.86 -14.81 -10.91
N ILE A 232 -3.93 -15.55 -11.54
CA ILE A 232 -4.17 -16.92 -11.98
C ILE A 232 -3.07 -17.85 -11.50
N ASN A 233 -3.45 -19.10 -11.29
CA ASN A 233 -2.52 -20.21 -11.12
C ASN A 233 -2.09 -20.74 -12.50
N PHE A 234 -0.78 -20.82 -12.73
CA PHE A 234 -0.25 -21.24 -14.03
C PHE A 234 -0.66 -22.67 -14.40
N SER A 235 -0.80 -23.55 -13.40
CA SER A 235 -1.21 -24.94 -13.61
C SER A 235 -2.73 -25.17 -13.65
N THR A 236 -3.53 -24.10 -13.79
CA THR A 236 -5.01 -24.20 -13.86
C THR A 236 -5.52 -25.19 -14.92
N PRO A 237 -4.90 -25.36 -16.12
CA PRO A 237 -5.33 -26.36 -17.10
C PRO A 237 -5.35 -27.78 -16.55
N MET A 238 -4.41 -28.14 -15.69
CA MET A 238 -4.36 -29.48 -15.07
C MET A 238 -5.50 -29.70 -14.07
N ARG A 239 -5.85 -28.68 -13.29
CA ARG A 239 -6.82 -28.78 -12.18
C ARG A 239 -8.26 -28.51 -12.61
N LEU A 240 -8.46 -27.51 -13.41
CA LEU A 240 -9.79 -27.08 -13.89
C LEU A 240 -10.10 -27.65 -15.28
N GLY A 241 -9.08 -27.86 -16.09
CA GLY A 241 -9.18 -28.40 -17.45
C GLY A 241 -9.07 -29.93 -17.54
N GLY A 242 -8.55 -30.59 -16.50
CA GLY A 242 -8.33 -32.03 -16.50
C GLY A 242 -7.18 -32.50 -17.40
N LEU A 243 -6.28 -31.58 -17.82
CA LEU A 243 -5.12 -31.93 -18.64
C LEU A 243 -4.01 -32.56 -17.78
N GLU A 244 -3.18 -33.39 -18.40
CA GLU A 244 -2.06 -34.06 -17.71
C GLU A 244 -0.87 -33.10 -17.48
N THR A 245 -0.78 -32.01 -18.24
CA THR A 245 0.32 -31.04 -18.21
C THR A 245 -0.18 -29.62 -18.19
N ALA A 246 0.71 -28.68 -17.80
CA ALA A 246 0.56 -27.24 -17.99
C ALA A 246 1.76 -26.67 -18.79
N ASP A 247 2.48 -27.49 -19.55
CA ASP A 247 3.57 -27.05 -20.42
C ASP A 247 3.05 -25.95 -21.37
N PRO A 248 3.58 -24.71 -21.34
CA PRO A 248 3.12 -23.61 -22.19
C PRO A 248 3.30 -23.83 -23.70
N LEU A 249 4.07 -24.84 -24.10
CA LEU A 249 4.27 -25.19 -25.50
C LEU A 249 3.39 -26.37 -25.94
N ASP A 250 2.64 -26.96 -25.04
CA ASP A 250 1.68 -28.01 -25.38
C ASP A 250 0.45 -27.40 -26.08
N PRO A 251 0.05 -27.89 -27.28
CA PRO A 251 -1.08 -27.35 -28.01
C PRO A 251 -2.41 -27.44 -27.26
N GLU A 252 -2.66 -28.51 -26.50
CA GLU A 252 -3.91 -28.67 -25.71
C GLU A 252 -3.99 -27.65 -24.56
N VAL A 253 -2.85 -27.34 -23.93
CA VAL A 253 -2.74 -26.30 -22.91
C VAL A 253 -3.01 -24.93 -23.50
N VAL A 254 -2.42 -24.63 -24.67
CA VAL A 254 -2.64 -23.36 -25.39
C VAL A 254 -4.10 -23.22 -25.80
N ASP A 255 -4.73 -24.29 -26.31
CA ASP A 255 -6.14 -24.27 -26.73
C ASP A 255 -7.09 -24.12 -25.54
N TRP A 256 -6.78 -24.75 -24.40
CA TRP A 256 -7.53 -24.56 -23.17
C TRP A 256 -7.50 -23.09 -22.71
N TRP A 257 -6.30 -22.48 -22.65
CA TRP A 257 -6.16 -21.07 -22.28
C TRP A 257 -6.87 -20.15 -23.28
N ARG A 258 -6.80 -20.43 -24.58
CA ARG A 258 -7.51 -19.67 -25.63
C ARG A 258 -9.02 -19.69 -25.39
N ALA A 259 -9.58 -20.86 -25.08
CA ALA A 259 -11.00 -21.00 -24.77
C ALA A 259 -11.38 -20.26 -23.50
N LYS A 260 -10.58 -20.38 -22.44
CA LYS A 260 -10.82 -19.73 -21.16
C LYS A 260 -10.72 -18.19 -21.25
N ILE A 261 -9.74 -17.66 -21.94
CA ILE A 261 -9.59 -16.21 -22.20
C ILE A 261 -10.80 -15.68 -22.99
N ARG A 262 -11.26 -16.41 -24.00
CA ARG A 262 -12.49 -16.04 -24.74
C ARG A 262 -13.72 -16.02 -23.83
N GLU A 263 -13.86 -16.98 -22.94
CA GLU A 263 -14.94 -17.01 -21.94
C GLU A 263 -14.89 -15.77 -21.05
N ILE A 264 -13.70 -15.40 -20.53
CA ILE A 264 -13.53 -14.23 -19.68
C ILE A 264 -13.94 -12.96 -20.42
N TYR A 265 -13.45 -12.72 -21.64
CA TYR A 265 -13.79 -11.52 -22.41
C TYR A 265 -15.26 -11.48 -22.88
N SER A 266 -15.93 -12.64 -22.95
CA SER A 266 -17.38 -12.66 -23.18
C SER A 266 -18.19 -12.15 -21.98
N LEU A 267 -17.65 -12.28 -20.76
CA LEU A 267 -18.26 -11.82 -19.52
C LEU A 267 -17.80 -10.41 -19.14
N ILE A 268 -16.53 -10.09 -19.38
CA ILE A 268 -15.87 -8.82 -19.03
C ILE A 268 -15.18 -8.27 -20.29
N PRO A 269 -15.89 -7.55 -21.17
CA PRO A 269 -15.34 -7.12 -22.46
C PRO A 269 -14.10 -6.21 -22.39
N ASP A 270 -13.93 -5.49 -21.28
CA ASP A 270 -12.81 -4.60 -20.96
C ASP A 270 -11.83 -5.19 -19.94
N PHE A 271 -11.80 -6.52 -19.79
CA PHE A 271 -10.88 -7.21 -18.88
C PHE A 271 -9.43 -6.83 -19.16
N GLY A 272 -8.69 -6.42 -18.13
CA GLY A 272 -7.34 -5.87 -18.30
C GLY A 272 -6.25 -6.90 -18.52
N GLY A 273 -6.45 -8.14 -18.06
CA GLY A 273 -5.47 -9.20 -18.17
C GLY A 273 -5.16 -9.91 -16.85
N PHE A 274 -4.02 -10.59 -16.80
CA PHE A 274 -3.68 -11.43 -15.66
C PHE A 274 -2.45 -10.94 -14.88
N LEU A 275 -2.45 -11.26 -13.58
CA LEU A 275 -1.26 -11.31 -12.73
C LEU A 275 -0.86 -12.76 -12.50
N VAL A 276 0.42 -13.09 -12.70
CA VAL A 276 0.95 -14.45 -12.53
C VAL A 276 2.13 -14.45 -11.58
N LYS A 277 2.02 -15.20 -10.48
CA LYS A 277 3.13 -15.68 -9.67
C LYS A 277 3.34 -17.15 -10.05
N ALA A 278 4.24 -17.40 -10.95
CA ALA A 278 4.51 -18.76 -11.40
C ALA A 278 5.15 -19.59 -10.27
N SER A 279 4.93 -20.90 -10.26
CA SER A 279 5.32 -21.82 -9.17
C SER A 279 4.80 -21.41 -7.78
N SER A 280 3.55 -20.93 -7.73
CA SER A 280 2.92 -20.46 -6.50
C SER A 280 2.59 -21.61 -5.56
N GLU A 281 3.03 -21.51 -4.29
CA GLU A 281 2.64 -22.39 -3.19
C GLU A 281 2.68 -23.90 -3.52
N GLY A 282 3.77 -24.37 -4.15
CA GLY A 282 3.96 -25.77 -4.51
C GLY A 282 3.18 -26.22 -5.76
N MET A 283 2.52 -25.31 -6.46
CA MET A 283 1.89 -25.62 -7.76
C MET A 283 2.90 -25.44 -8.89
N PRO A 284 2.85 -26.30 -9.94
CA PRO A 284 3.81 -26.24 -11.03
C PRO A 284 3.80 -24.90 -11.77
N GLY A 285 4.98 -24.44 -12.13
CA GLY A 285 5.20 -23.30 -13.03
C GLY A 285 5.95 -23.72 -14.29
N PRO A 286 6.27 -22.80 -15.22
CA PRO A 286 6.97 -23.13 -16.46
C PRO A 286 8.29 -23.91 -16.25
N GLY A 287 9.04 -23.56 -15.20
CA GLY A 287 10.30 -24.24 -14.89
C GLY A 287 10.19 -25.73 -14.59
N ASP A 288 9.03 -26.21 -14.12
CA ASP A 288 8.78 -27.62 -13.85
C ASP A 288 8.60 -28.42 -15.16
N PHE A 289 8.34 -27.73 -16.26
CA PHE A 289 8.26 -28.29 -17.62
C PHE A 289 9.51 -27.99 -18.47
N GLY A 290 10.60 -27.52 -17.84
CA GLY A 290 11.84 -27.14 -18.55
C GLY A 290 11.70 -25.87 -19.41
N ARG A 291 10.74 -24.98 -19.08
CA ARG A 291 10.49 -23.73 -19.81
C ARG A 291 10.96 -22.52 -19.01
N SER A 292 11.37 -21.49 -19.76
CA SER A 292 11.75 -20.21 -19.12
C SER A 292 10.51 -19.41 -18.69
N HIS A 293 10.73 -18.41 -17.82
CA HIS A 293 9.70 -17.41 -17.48
C HIS A 293 9.13 -16.74 -18.73
N ALA A 294 9.98 -16.38 -19.69
CA ALA A 294 9.55 -15.72 -20.92
C ALA A 294 8.65 -16.64 -21.77
N GLN A 295 8.96 -17.94 -21.89
CA GLN A 295 8.10 -18.87 -22.62
C GLN A 295 6.74 -19.02 -21.97
N GLY A 296 6.69 -19.15 -20.64
CA GLY A 296 5.43 -19.23 -19.90
C GLY A 296 4.59 -17.94 -20.01
N ALA A 297 5.26 -16.78 -19.88
CA ALA A 297 4.60 -15.49 -20.00
C ALA A 297 4.08 -15.23 -21.41
N ASN A 298 4.89 -15.48 -22.43
CA ASN A 298 4.55 -15.17 -23.82
C ASN A 298 3.35 -15.99 -24.30
N MET A 299 3.22 -17.25 -23.92
CA MET A 299 2.05 -18.06 -24.26
C MET A 299 0.75 -17.36 -23.84
N LEU A 300 0.65 -16.90 -22.59
CA LEU A 300 -0.54 -16.19 -22.09
C LEU A 300 -0.69 -14.81 -22.74
N ALA A 301 0.40 -14.08 -22.90
CA ALA A 301 0.42 -12.73 -23.45
C ALA A 301 -0.08 -12.70 -24.92
N GLU A 302 0.36 -13.64 -25.74
CA GLU A 302 -0.10 -13.76 -27.14
C GLU A 302 -1.61 -14.03 -27.23
N LEU A 303 -2.15 -14.83 -26.31
CA LEU A 303 -3.59 -15.11 -26.24
C LEU A 303 -4.40 -13.90 -25.76
N LEU A 304 -3.82 -13.02 -24.94
CA LEU A 304 -4.45 -11.77 -24.48
C LEU A 304 -4.37 -10.64 -25.53
N LYS A 305 -3.36 -10.67 -26.41
CA LYS A 305 -3.08 -9.60 -27.37
C LYS A 305 -4.25 -9.18 -28.27
N PRO A 306 -5.11 -10.10 -28.81
CA PRO A 306 -6.27 -9.73 -29.60
C PRO A 306 -7.31 -8.88 -28.85
N TYR A 307 -7.28 -8.90 -27.53
CA TYR A 307 -8.19 -8.18 -26.64
C TYR A 307 -7.52 -6.96 -25.98
N HIS A 308 -6.29 -6.61 -26.35
CA HIS A 308 -5.48 -5.55 -25.72
C HIS A 308 -5.20 -5.79 -24.22
N GLY A 309 -5.30 -7.04 -23.76
CA GLY A 309 -4.97 -7.43 -22.40
C GLY A 309 -3.46 -7.47 -22.16
N ILE A 310 -3.06 -7.22 -20.93
CA ILE A 310 -1.66 -7.31 -20.49
C ILE A 310 -1.43 -8.51 -19.59
N LEU A 311 -0.19 -8.94 -19.52
CA LEU A 311 0.26 -9.93 -18.56
C LEU A 311 1.25 -9.30 -17.59
N MET A 312 0.93 -9.27 -16.32
CA MET A 312 1.83 -8.92 -15.24
C MET A 312 2.51 -10.20 -14.74
N TRP A 313 3.80 -10.34 -15.03
CA TRP A 313 4.57 -11.51 -14.63
C TRP A 313 5.46 -11.15 -13.45
N ARG A 314 5.15 -11.71 -12.27
CA ARG A 314 5.89 -11.38 -11.06
C ARG A 314 7.26 -12.01 -11.07
N ALA A 315 8.31 -11.20 -10.82
CA ALA A 315 9.69 -11.65 -10.69
C ALA A 315 9.87 -12.39 -9.36
N PHE A 316 9.42 -13.63 -9.33
CA PHE A 316 9.48 -14.53 -8.18
C PHE A 316 10.39 -15.70 -8.49
N VAL A 317 11.30 -16.02 -7.56
CA VAL A 317 12.30 -17.08 -7.72
C VAL A 317 11.66 -18.45 -7.54
N TYR A 318 11.77 -19.32 -8.54
CA TYR A 318 11.15 -20.64 -8.52
C TYR A 318 11.87 -21.64 -7.62
N LYS A 319 13.17 -21.76 -7.80
CA LYS A 319 13.99 -22.73 -7.08
C LYS A 319 15.07 -21.95 -6.35
N PRO A 320 14.87 -21.63 -5.07
CA PRO A 320 15.93 -21.03 -4.30
C PRO A 320 17.14 -21.96 -4.31
N SER A 321 18.27 -21.38 -4.68
CA SER A 321 19.58 -22.02 -4.63
C SER A 321 20.24 -21.74 -3.27
N ASP A 322 21.36 -22.40 -2.98
CA ASP A 322 22.20 -22.10 -1.82
C ASP A 322 22.91 -20.73 -1.93
N ASN A 323 22.74 -20.01 -3.05
CA ASN A 323 23.23 -18.66 -3.24
C ASN A 323 22.44 -17.64 -2.41
N ASP A 324 23.05 -16.48 -2.18
CA ASP A 324 22.39 -15.36 -1.52
C ASP A 324 21.03 -15.03 -2.18
N ARG A 325 19.97 -15.09 -1.37
CA ARG A 325 18.59 -14.85 -1.83
C ARG A 325 18.43 -13.47 -2.52
N ALA A 326 19.19 -12.47 -2.09
CA ALA A 326 19.16 -11.13 -2.69
C ALA A 326 19.58 -11.11 -4.15
N LYS A 327 20.35 -12.11 -4.63
CA LYS A 327 20.85 -12.18 -6.01
C LYS A 327 19.90 -12.88 -6.97
N GLN A 328 19.07 -13.78 -6.46
CA GLN A 328 18.41 -14.82 -7.27
C GLN A 328 17.44 -14.24 -8.31
N ALA A 329 16.61 -13.27 -7.95
CA ALA A 329 15.69 -12.65 -8.91
C ALA A 329 16.43 -11.97 -10.07
N TYR A 330 17.53 -11.30 -9.79
CA TYR A 330 18.38 -10.70 -10.83
C TYR A 330 19.00 -11.76 -11.75
N GLU A 331 19.55 -12.82 -11.17
CA GLU A 331 20.19 -13.92 -11.92
C GLU A 331 19.20 -14.65 -12.83
N GLU A 332 17.92 -14.82 -12.39
CA GLU A 332 16.89 -15.46 -13.20
C GLU A 332 16.32 -14.56 -14.31
N PHE A 333 16.10 -13.30 -14.03
CA PHE A 333 15.36 -12.42 -14.95
C PHE A 333 16.25 -11.60 -15.88
N MET A 334 17.45 -11.20 -15.47
CA MET A 334 18.33 -10.39 -16.30
C MET A 334 18.66 -11.04 -17.66
N PRO A 335 18.93 -12.36 -17.75
CA PRO A 335 19.20 -13.02 -19.02
C PRO A 335 18.00 -13.06 -19.99
N LEU A 336 16.80 -12.77 -19.48
CA LEU A 336 15.54 -12.79 -20.25
C LEU A 336 15.14 -11.42 -20.82
N ASP A 337 15.95 -10.37 -20.60
CA ASP A 337 15.65 -9.03 -21.10
C ASP A 337 15.47 -9.00 -22.62
N GLY A 338 14.32 -8.52 -23.08
CA GLY A 338 13.93 -8.47 -24.49
C GLY A 338 13.39 -9.80 -25.06
N GLN A 339 13.18 -10.82 -24.21
CA GLN A 339 12.54 -12.08 -24.63
C GLN A 339 11.04 -12.11 -24.36
N PHE A 340 10.51 -11.16 -23.59
CA PHE A 340 9.08 -11.03 -23.28
C PHE A 340 8.35 -10.28 -24.41
N CYS A 341 7.09 -10.66 -24.66
CA CYS A 341 6.21 -9.94 -25.57
C CYS A 341 5.95 -8.49 -25.09
N ASP A 342 5.56 -7.62 -26.03
CA ASP A 342 5.31 -6.19 -25.79
C ASP A 342 4.16 -5.87 -24.80
N ASN A 343 3.24 -6.82 -24.61
CA ASN A 343 2.16 -6.72 -23.64
C ASN A 343 2.43 -7.49 -22.33
N VAL A 344 3.65 -7.95 -22.11
CA VAL A 344 4.13 -8.45 -20.81
C VAL A 344 4.81 -7.33 -20.05
N VAL A 345 4.51 -7.22 -18.76
CA VAL A 345 5.26 -6.37 -17.84
C VAL A 345 5.79 -7.21 -16.67
N VAL A 346 7.09 -7.14 -16.41
CA VAL A 346 7.70 -7.85 -15.29
C VAL A 346 7.47 -7.05 -14.01
N GLN A 347 6.72 -7.62 -13.08
CA GLN A 347 6.35 -7.01 -11.80
C GLN A 347 7.41 -7.33 -10.75
N ILE A 348 8.07 -6.31 -10.21
CA ILE A 348 9.25 -6.41 -9.35
C ILE A 348 8.99 -5.68 -8.04
N LYS A 349 9.22 -6.35 -6.90
CA LYS A 349 9.20 -5.72 -5.58
C LYS A 349 10.22 -4.59 -5.49
N ASN A 350 9.95 -3.61 -4.64
CA ASN A 350 10.86 -2.48 -4.44
C ASN A 350 12.27 -2.90 -4.00
N GLY A 351 12.41 -3.89 -3.13
CA GLY A 351 13.69 -4.47 -2.69
C GLY A 351 13.98 -5.83 -3.31
N PRO A 352 15.21 -6.34 -3.19
CA PRO A 352 15.64 -7.59 -3.82
C PRO A 352 15.13 -8.86 -3.12
N ILE A 353 14.65 -8.77 -1.86
CA ILE A 353 14.19 -9.95 -1.10
C ILE A 353 12.68 -9.93 -0.94
N ASP A 354 12.19 -8.99 -0.11
CA ASP A 354 10.77 -8.89 0.20
C ASP A 354 10.49 -7.52 0.85
N PHE A 355 9.34 -7.00 0.88
CA PHE A 355 8.92 -5.69 1.40
C PHE A 355 9.40 -5.36 2.83
N GLN A 356 10.70 -5.53 3.09
CA GLN A 356 11.30 -5.29 4.40
C GLN A 356 11.24 -3.81 4.79
N PRO A 357 11.30 -3.45 6.07
CA PRO A 357 11.27 -2.05 6.52
C PRO A 357 12.33 -1.18 5.86
N ARG A 358 13.49 -1.75 5.55
CA ARG A 358 14.54 -1.13 4.72
C ARG A 358 15.27 -2.17 3.90
N GLU A 359 15.30 -1.94 2.60
CA GLU A 359 16.09 -2.66 1.61
C GLU A 359 16.69 -1.65 0.62
N PRO A 360 17.82 -1.96 -0.03
CA PRO A 360 18.19 -1.23 -1.24
C PRO A 360 17.13 -1.48 -2.33
N PHE A 361 17.06 -0.63 -3.34
CA PHE A 361 16.19 -0.93 -4.47
C PHE A 361 16.65 -2.21 -5.20
N SER A 362 15.71 -2.97 -5.78
CA SER A 362 16.05 -4.17 -6.56
C SER A 362 16.91 -3.82 -7.77
N PRO A 363 18.08 -4.48 -7.97
CA PRO A 363 18.97 -4.18 -9.08
C PRO A 363 18.37 -4.48 -10.47
N LEU A 364 17.22 -5.16 -10.54
CA LEU A 364 16.48 -5.34 -11.80
C LEU A 364 15.95 -4.02 -12.38
N PHE A 365 15.70 -3.00 -11.52
CA PHE A 365 15.27 -1.69 -12.01
C PHE A 365 16.38 -1.02 -12.83
N GLY A 366 16.09 -0.78 -14.10
CA GLY A 366 17.01 -0.25 -15.07
C GLY A 366 17.98 -1.26 -15.69
N ALA A 367 18.14 -2.47 -15.11
CA ALA A 367 18.87 -3.57 -15.74
C ALA A 367 18.05 -4.19 -16.87
N LEU A 368 16.73 -4.39 -16.67
CA LEU A 368 15.81 -4.77 -17.74
C LEU A 368 15.49 -3.51 -18.57
N ARG A 369 16.05 -3.42 -19.76
CA ARG A 369 15.96 -2.22 -20.63
C ARG A 369 14.98 -2.38 -21.78
N LYS A 370 14.81 -3.61 -22.26
CA LYS A 370 13.96 -3.96 -23.41
C LYS A 370 12.58 -4.47 -22.98
N THR A 371 12.50 -4.96 -21.76
CA THR A 371 11.28 -5.50 -21.17
C THR A 371 10.62 -4.43 -20.29
N ALA A 372 9.32 -4.24 -20.41
CA ALA A 372 8.57 -3.34 -19.54
C ALA A 372 8.61 -3.84 -18.09
N VAL A 373 8.82 -2.92 -17.15
CA VAL A 373 8.96 -3.21 -15.71
C VAL A 373 7.92 -2.45 -14.92
N LEU A 374 7.29 -3.13 -13.96
CA LEU A 374 6.28 -2.60 -13.06
C LEU A 374 6.81 -2.65 -11.62
N PRO A 375 7.01 -1.49 -10.95
CA PRO A 375 7.30 -1.46 -9.52
C PRO A 375 6.12 -2.00 -8.71
N GLU A 376 6.36 -3.00 -7.87
CA GLU A 376 5.42 -3.49 -6.87
C GLU A 376 5.77 -2.91 -5.50
N LEU A 377 4.89 -2.05 -4.97
CA LEU A 377 4.99 -1.48 -3.64
C LEU A 377 4.02 -2.21 -2.71
N GLN A 378 4.32 -2.27 -1.42
CA GLN A 378 3.39 -2.85 -0.46
C GLN A 378 2.74 -1.74 0.38
N ILE A 379 1.43 -1.54 0.17
CA ILE A 379 0.62 -0.60 0.96
C ILE A 379 0.27 -1.24 2.30
N THR A 380 -0.07 -2.53 2.29
CA THR A 380 -0.26 -3.31 3.52
C THR A 380 1.05 -3.42 4.30
N GLN A 381 0.96 -3.33 5.61
CA GLN A 381 2.11 -3.26 6.50
C GLN A 381 2.55 -4.65 6.98
N GLU A 382 2.80 -5.58 6.07
CA GLU A 382 3.18 -6.96 6.39
C GLU A 382 4.38 -7.03 7.35
N TYR A 383 5.42 -6.24 7.06
CA TYR A 383 6.64 -6.17 7.84
C TYR A 383 6.75 -4.88 8.69
N LEU A 384 5.71 -4.08 8.71
CA LEU A 384 5.65 -2.77 9.35
C LEU A 384 4.46 -2.66 10.32
N GLY A 385 4.33 -3.66 11.20
CA GLY A 385 3.38 -3.65 12.31
C GLY A 385 1.96 -4.09 11.98
N GLN A 386 1.70 -4.65 10.79
CA GLN A 386 0.44 -5.30 10.40
C GLN A 386 -0.79 -4.41 10.65
N GLU A 387 -0.70 -3.10 10.32
CA GLU A 387 -1.77 -2.09 10.52
C GLU A 387 -2.26 -1.93 11.96
N HIS A 388 -1.52 -2.49 12.91
CA HIS A 388 -1.69 -2.20 14.33
C HIS A 388 -0.87 -0.99 14.78
N GLN A 389 0.11 -0.60 13.98
CA GLN A 389 1.11 0.41 14.32
C GLN A 389 1.12 1.53 13.29
N LEU A 390 1.50 2.73 13.74
CA LEU A 390 1.67 3.87 12.86
C LEU A 390 2.93 3.69 12.01
N ALA A 391 2.78 3.63 10.70
CA ALA A 391 3.86 3.69 9.71
C ALA A 391 3.38 4.41 8.45
N TYR A 392 3.91 5.59 8.17
CA TYR A 392 3.66 6.30 6.92
C TYR A 392 4.71 5.89 5.88
N LEU A 393 4.26 5.27 4.81
CA LEU A 393 5.13 4.64 3.81
C LEU A 393 5.49 5.55 2.63
N GLY A 394 4.85 6.72 2.52
CA GLY A 394 5.10 7.66 1.42
C GLY A 394 6.59 8.01 1.27
N GLY A 395 7.30 8.23 2.39
CA GLY A 395 8.73 8.51 2.38
C GLY A 395 9.60 7.34 1.88
N LEU A 396 9.22 6.09 2.20
CA LEU A 396 9.87 4.89 1.67
C LEU A 396 9.75 4.83 0.14
N TRP A 397 8.55 5.11 -0.38
CA TRP A 397 8.29 5.04 -1.81
C TRP A 397 8.88 6.21 -2.59
N GLU A 398 8.92 7.42 -2.01
CA GLU A 398 9.66 8.54 -2.58
C GLU A 398 11.16 8.22 -2.66
N GLU A 399 11.79 7.75 -1.57
CA GLU A 399 13.19 7.30 -1.54
C GLU A 399 13.46 6.26 -2.63
N PHE A 400 12.62 5.24 -2.73
CA PHE A 400 12.74 4.19 -3.74
C PHE A 400 12.60 4.72 -5.18
N LEU A 401 11.56 5.49 -5.48
CA LEU A 401 11.29 6.00 -6.84
C LEU A 401 12.37 6.99 -7.30
N GLN A 402 12.96 7.75 -6.38
CA GLN A 402 14.02 8.71 -6.67
C GLN A 402 15.43 8.13 -6.57
N SER A 403 15.59 6.88 -6.13
CA SER A 403 16.91 6.21 -6.11
C SER A 403 17.49 6.15 -7.52
N ASP A 404 18.73 6.67 -7.68
CA ASP A 404 19.42 6.66 -8.96
C ASP A 404 20.03 5.27 -9.22
N THR A 405 19.64 4.64 -10.29
CA THR A 405 20.18 3.33 -10.70
C THR A 405 21.49 3.44 -11.47
N TYR A 406 21.84 4.62 -11.94
CA TYR A 406 22.98 4.89 -12.84
C TYR A 406 23.02 4.03 -14.11
N GLN A 407 21.93 3.37 -14.46
CA GLN A 407 21.90 2.44 -15.61
C GLN A 407 22.12 3.12 -16.96
N SER A 408 21.81 4.42 -17.08
CA SER A 408 22.13 5.25 -18.26
C SER A 408 22.86 6.54 -17.85
N GLY A 409 23.69 6.47 -16.79
CA GLY A 409 24.36 7.60 -16.18
C GLY A 409 23.55 8.25 -15.06
N PRO A 410 24.05 9.38 -14.49
CA PRO A 410 23.37 10.09 -13.41
C PRO A 410 21.95 10.52 -13.80
N GLY A 411 21.03 10.45 -12.85
CA GLY A 411 19.61 10.79 -13.04
C GLY A 411 18.77 9.67 -13.66
N SER A 412 19.30 8.43 -13.75
CA SER A 412 18.54 7.24 -14.15
C SER A 412 17.73 6.70 -12.96
N THR A 413 16.83 7.50 -12.40
CA THR A 413 16.04 7.08 -11.23
C THR A 413 15.17 5.87 -11.54
N VAL A 414 14.79 5.09 -10.50
CA VAL A 414 13.85 3.99 -10.63
C VAL A 414 12.56 4.46 -11.31
N ALA A 415 12.04 5.63 -10.92
CA ALA A 415 10.87 6.24 -11.58
C ALA A 415 11.08 6.36 -13.09
N ARG A 416 12.20 6.92 -13.54
CA ARG A 416 12.50 7.11 -14.97
C ARG A 416 12.76 5.80 -15.72
N CYS A 417 13.26 4.78 -15.02
CA CYS A 417 13.43 3.45 -15.61
C CYS A 417 12.09 2.74 -15.87
N THR A 418 11.00 3.19 -15.26
CA THR A 418 9.73 2.47 -15.25
C THR A 418 8.53 3.26 -15.80
N ASP A 419 8.65 4.59 -15.94
CA ASP A 419 7.61 5.47 -16.45
C ASP A 419 7.66 5.70 -17.97
N GLY A 420 8.57 5.00 -18.67
CA GLY A 420 8.79 5.12 -20.12
C GLY A 420 9.67 6.30 -20.55
N SER A 421 10.09 7.18 -19.65
CA SER A 421 10.87 8.37 -20.00
C SER A 421 12.36 8.10 -20.28
N LEU A 422 12.88 6.94 -19.85
CA LEU A 422 14.30 6.59 -20.04
C LEU A 422 14.53 5.54 -21.15
N PHE A 423 13.65 4.56 -21.27
CA PHE A 423 13.82 3.42 -22.18
C PHE A 423 12.73 3.33 -23.26
N ASP A 424 11.93 4.38 -23.46
CA ASP A 424 10.88 4.51 -24.49
C ASP A 424 9.82 3.36 -24.45
N GLN A 425 9.62 2.77 -23.29
CA GLN A 425 8.64 1.70 -23.10
C GLN A 425 7.23 2.28 -23.20
N SER A 426 6.43 1.72 -24.09
CA SER A 426 5.02 2.15 -24.30
C SER A 426 4.08 1.61 -23.21
N LEU A 427 4.39 0.47 -22.60
CA LEU A 427 3.63 -0.11 -21.49
C LEU A 427 4.25 0.31 -20.17
N THR A 428 3.57 1.20 -19.42
CA THR A 428 4.02 1.67 -18.10
C THR A 428 2.97 1.38 -17.04
N ALA A 429 3.40 0.81 -15.93
CA ALA A 429 2.51 0.44 -14.84
C ALA A 429 3.22 0.53 -13.47
N ILE A 430 2.42 0.68 -12.41
CA ILE A 430 2.84 0.58 -11.01
C ILE A 430 1.74 -0.13 -10.23
N ALA A 431 2.08 -1.00 -9.30
CA ALA A 431 1.13 -1.73 -8.50
C ALA A 431 1.41 -1.59 -6.99
N GLY A 432 0.34 -1.51 -6.20
CA GLY A 432 0.38 -1.51 -4.74
C GLY A 432 -0.35 -2.73 -4.18
N VAL A 433 0.32 -3.50 -3.30
CA VAL A 433 -0.37 -4.55 -2.55
C VAL A 433 -1.32 -3.88 -1.55
N SER A 434 -2.61 -4.18 -1.69
CA SER A 434 -3.68 -3.47 -0.99
C SER A 434 -3.75 -3.82 0.50
N ASN A 435 -4.12 -2.83 1.31
CA ASN A 435 -4.46 -2.97 2.73
C ASN A 435 -5.96 -2.79 3.01
N ILE A 436 -6.82 -2.96 2.01
CA ILE A 436 -8.24 -2.62 2.04
C ILE A 436 -9.08 -3.84 2.41
N GLY A 437 -9.94 -3.69 3.40
CA GLY A 437 -10.86 -4.73 3.86
C GLY A 437 -12.21 -4.18 4.33
N SER A 438 -13.00 -5.01 5.00
CA SER A 438 -14.35 -4.67 5.46
C SER A 438 -14.41 -3.82 6.73
N ASP A 439 -13.27 -3.42 7.31
CA ASP A 439 -13.23 -2.52 8.46
C ASP A 439 -13.93 -1.18 8.13
N SER A 440 -14.45 -0.51 9.15
CA SER A 440 -15.15 0.77 9.04
C SER A 440 -14.27 1.87 8.41
N ASN A 441 -12.97 1.88 8.72
CA ASN A 441 -11.98 2.79 8.13
C ASN A 441 -11.24 2.21 6.90
N TRP A 442 -11.67 1.06 6.37
CA TRP A 442 -11.09 0.32 5.24
C TRP A 442 -9.68 -0.24 5.44
N CYS A 443 -8.90 0.31 6.35
CA CYS A 443 -7.46 0.06 6.46
C CYS A 443 -7.02 -0.41 7.85
N GLY A 444 -7.93 -0.61 8.80
CA GLY A 444 -7.63 -1.09 10.15
C GLY A 444 -7.04 -0.04 11.08
N HIS A 445 -5.96 0.65 10.70
CA HIS A 445 -5.42 1.78 11.45
C HIS A 445 -5.91 3.11 10.84
N PRO A 446 -6.35 4.11 11.62
CA PRO A 446 -6.84 5.39 11.08
C PRO A 446 -5.83 6.09 10.16
N PHE A 447 -4.53 5.96 10.41
CA PHE A 447 -3.48 6.51 9.56
C PHE A 447 -3.07 5.61 8.38
N ALA A 448 -3.51 4.35 8.32
CA ALA A 448 -3.15 3.47 7.21
C ALA A 448 -3.79 3.91 5.88
N GLY A 449 -4.91 4.63 5.93
CA GLY A 449 -5.49 5.30 4.77
C GLY A 449 -4.53 6.28 4.08
N ALA A 450 -3.62 6.92 4.84
CA ALA A 450 -2.58 7.78 4.28
C ALA A 450 -1.64 7.04 3.32
N ASN A 451 -1.38 5.75 3.56
CA ASN A 451 -0.53 4.93 2.69
C ASN A 451 -1.24 4.64 1.36
N TRP A 452 -2.53 4.30 1.41
CA TRP A 452 -3.32 4.13 0.20
C TRP A 452 -3.39 5.43 -0.62
N TYR A 453 -3.66 6.57 0.05
CA TYR A 453 -3.65 7.89 -0.56
C TYR A 453 -2.30 8.21 -1.21
N ALA A 454 -1.20 8.03 -0.47
CA ALA A 454 0.16 8.31 -0.95
C ALA A 454 0.53 7.46 -2.16
N PHE A 455 0.16 6.17 -2.16
CA PHE A 455 0.39 5.32 -3.33
C PHE A 455 -0.29 5.88 -4.59
N GLY A 456 -1.57 6.24 -4.52
CA GLY A 456 -2.30 6.82 -5.67
C GLY A 456 -1.67 8.12 -6.16
N ARG A 457 -1.28 9.02 -5.23
CA ARG A 457 -0.65 10.30 -5.56
C ARG A 457 0.72 10.14 -6.20
N LEU A 458 1.56 9.24 -5.68
CA LEU A 458 2.88 8.92 -6.26
C LEU A 458 2.77 8.15 -7.59
N ALA A 459 1.77 7.29 -7.73
CA ALA A 459 1.49 6.61 -8.99
C ALA A 459 1.02 7.58 -10.09
N TRP A 460 0.31 8.64 -9.71
CA TRP A 460 -0.05 9.74 -10.62
C TRP A 460 1.14 10.64 -10.94
N ASN A 461 1.88 11.08 -9.92
CA ASN A 461 3.05 11.94 -10.05
C ASN A 461 4.21 11.36 -9.24
N ASN A 462 5.08 10.59 -9.89
CA ASN A 462 6.21 9.93 -9.26
C ASN A 462 7.35 10.87 -8.78
N ARG A 463 7.15 12.19 -8.94
CA ARG A 463 8.05 13.25 -8.43
C ARG A 463 7.42 14.03 -7.28
N ALA A 464 6.22 13.65 -6.85
CA ALA A 464 5.57 14.33 -5.73
C ALA A 464 6.32 14.05 -4.42
N SER A 465 6.33 15.03 -3.52
CA SER A 465 6.93 14.89 -2.20
C SER A 465 6.00 14.12 -1.25
N ALA A 466 6.52 13.13 -0.57
CA ALA A 466 5.79 12.37 0.45
C ALA A 466 5.29 13.28 1.59
N ALA A 467 6.07 14.29 1.97
CA ALA A 467 5.68 15.26 2.98
C ALA A 467 4.47 16.09 2.52
N GLY A 468 4.49 16.59 1.27
CA GLY A 468 3.36 17.32 0.69
C GLY A 468 2.10 16.47 0.56
N ILE A 469 2.25 15.18 0.21
CA ILE A 469 1.14 14.23 0.13
C ILE A 469 0.55 13.95 1.52
N ALA A 470 1.39 13.79 2.55
CA ALA A 470 0.93 13.57 3.91
C ALA A 470 0.16 14.78 4.46
N GLU A 471 0.66 15.99 4.19
CA GLU A 471 -0.03 17.25 4.54
C GLU A 471 -1.38 17.36 3.82
N GLU A 472 -1.41 17.10 2.51
CA GLU A 472 -2.63 17.08 1.70
C GLU A 472 -3.67 16.10 2.30
N TRP A 473 -3.24 14.88 2.64
CA TRP A 473 -4.11 13.88 3.24
C TRP A 473 -4.64 14.31 4.62
N LEU A 474 -3.78 14.89 5.48
CA LEU A 474 -4.20 15.39 6.79
C LEU A 474 -5.25 16.50 6.68
N ARG A 475 -5.07 17.43 5.74
CA ARG A 475 -6.02 18.51 5.49
C ARG A 475 -7.39 18.01 4.99
N LEU A 476 -7.39 16.91 4.22
CA LEU A 476 -8.62 16.32 3.67
C LEU A 476 -9.36 15.43 4.68
N THR A 477 -8.63 14.74 5.55
CA THR A 477 -9.20 13.70 6.43
C THR A 477 -9.59 14.23 7.81
N PHE A 478 -8.83 15.19 8.34
CA PHE A 478 -9.06 15.76 9.66
C PHE A 478 -9.58 17.19 9.55
N GLU A 479 -10.77 17.38 8.94
CA GLU A 479 -11.43 18.67 9.01
C GLU A 479 -11.79 19.03 10.46
N PRO A 480 -11.77 20.35 10.83
CA PRO A 480 -12.25 20.75 12.15
C PRO A 480 -13.72 20.40 12.25
N THR A 481 -14.08 19.55 13.22
CA THR A 481 -15.39 19.61 13.77
C THR A 481 -15.61 21.05 14.22
N GLN A 482 -16.54 21.78 13.60
CA GLN A 482 -17.00 23.04 14.16
C GLN A 482 -17.40 22.75 15.60
N ALA A 483 -16.68 23.35 16.56
CA ALA A 483 -17.09 23.25 17.94
C ALA A 483 -18.59 23.66 17.98
N PRO A 484 -19.46 22.94 18.71
CA PRO A 484 -20.84 23.34 18.83
C PRO A 484 -20.84 24.80 19.31
N GLU A 485 -21.33 25.70 18.47
CA GLU A 485 -21.54 27.10 18.85
C GLU A 485 -22.46 27.07 20.08
N GLY A 486 -21.89 27.37 21.24
CA GLY A 486 -22.66 27.57 22.43
C GLY A 486 -23.69 28.65 22.13
N ASN A 487 -24.97 28.36 22.42
CA ASN A 487 -26.10 29.27 22.30
C ASN A 487 -25.76 30.69 22.82
N SER A 488 -25.32 31.55 21.94
CA SER A 488 -25.40 32.98 22.14
C SER A 488 -26.36 33.52 21.10
N LEU A 489 -27.59 33.72 21.52
CA LEU A 489 -28.54 34.58 20.80
C LEU A 489 -27.94 36.01 20.78
N SER A 490 -27.37 36.39 19.67
CA SER A 490 -27.17 37.78 19.35
C SER A 490 -27.30 37.95 17.83
N ASP A 491 -28.37 38.61 17.45
CA ASP A 491 -28.60 39.20 16.15
C ASP A 491 -27.41 40.09 15.73
N GLU A 492 -26.64 39.63 14.71
CA GLU A 492 -25.87 40.59 13.87
C GLU A 492 -25.62 40.01 12.48
N SER A 493 -25.78 40.87 11.49
CA SER A 493 -25.72 40.64 10.06
C SER A 493 -24.39 40.04 9.55
N PRO A 494 -24.36 39.38 8.38
CA PRO A 494 -23.14 38.75 7.85
C PRO A 494 -22.13 39.82 7.43
N ALA A 495 -21.00 39.84 8.13
CA ALA A 495 -19.81 40.63 7.76
C ALA A 495 -18.98 39.93 6.69
N LEU A 496 -18.48 40.70 5.76
CA LEU A 496 -17.62 40.37 4.63
C LEU A 496 -16.33 39.63 5.04
N ASP A 497 -15.95 38.62 4.26
CA ASP A 497 -14.79 37.76 4.39
C ASP A 497 -13.43 38.51 4.29
N ASN A 498 -13.05 39.22 5.34
CA ASN A 498 -11.68 39.64 5.61
C ASN A 498 -11.48 39.78 7.14
N ASP A 499 -11.86 38.74 7.91
CA ASP A 499 -11.75 38.78 9.35
C ASP A 499 -10.33 38.27 9.78
N PRO A 500 -9.54 39.13 10.43
CA PRO A 500 -8.25 38.73 11.05
C PRO A 500 -8.36 37.60 12.07
N ALA A 501 -9.58 37.24 12.52
CA ALA A 501 -9.86 36.14 13.41
C ALA A 501 -9.82 34.78 12.68
N SER A 502 -10.17 34.73 11.38
CA SER A 502 -10.07 33.49 10.57
C SER A 502 -8.63 33.13 10.28
N ASP A 503 -7.78 34.09 9.98
CA ASP A 503 -6.33 33.90 9.78
C ASP A 503 -5.63 33.45 11.08
N ARG A 504 -6.05 33.98 12.24
CA ARG A 504 -5.54 33.55 13.53
C ARG A 504 -5.98 32.13 13.90
N LYS A 505 -7.23 31.75 13.61
CA LYS A 505 -7.72 30.38 13.84
C LYS A 505 -7.00 29.36 12.94
N ASN A 506 -6.79 29.69 11.66
CA ASN A 506 -6.04 28.85 10.72
C ASN A 506 -4.55 28.74 11.11
N GLY A 507 -3.91 29.84 11.49
CA GLY A 507 -2.53 29.85 11.95
C GLY A 507 -2.31 29.07 13.26
N ASN A 508 -3.27 29.10 14.18
CA ASN A 508 -3.21 28.29 15.40
C ASN A 508 -3.39 26.79 15.10
N ARG A 509 -4.34 26.43 14.24
CA ARG A 509 -4.57 25.03 13.84
C ARG A 509 -3.34 24.42 13.17
N GLU A 510 -2.69 25.17 12.29
CA GLU A 510 -1.47 24.74 11.61
C GLU A 510 -0.38 24.38 12.60
N LYS A 511 -0.14 25.22 13.59
CA LYS A 511 0.90 25.00 14.62
C LYS A 511 0.54 23.94 15.65
N GLU A 512 -0.72 23.86 16.03
CA GLU A 512 -1.16 23.03 17.17
C GLU A 512 -1.64 21.63 16.77
N PHE A 513 -2.04 21.43 15.52
CA PHE A 513 -2.48 20.13 14.99
C PHE A 513 -1.63 19.68 13.81
N LEU A 514 -1.64 20.42 12.70
CA LEU A 514 -1.11 19.94 11.44
C LEU A 514 0.38 19.61 11.51
N GLN A 515 1.21 20.56 11.99
CA GLN A 515 2.67 20.36 12.02
C GLN A 515 3.11 19.24 12.99
N PRO A 516 2.59 19.11 14.21
CA PRO A 516 2.97 18.00 15.10
C PRO A 516 2.57 16.63 14.53
N VAL A 517 1.35 16.50 13.96
CA VAL A 517 0.86 15.23 13.41
C VAL A 517 1.59 14.89 12.12
N LEU A 518 1.84 15.85 11.24
CA LEU A 518 2.66 15.65 10.04
C LEU A 518 4.07 15.18 10.40
N SER A 519 4.71 15.83 11.38
CA SER A 519 6.04 15.42 11.88
C SER A 519 6.02 13.98 12.43
N MET A 520 4.99 13.61 13.17
CA MET A 520 4.78 12.25 13.69
C MET A 520 4.69 11.23 12.52
N MET A 521 3.87 11.51 11.51
CA MET A 521 3.73 10.65 10.34
C MET A 521 5.06 10.46 9.61
N LEU A 522 5.76 11.56 9.29
CA LEU A 522 7.00 11.52 8.50
C LEU A 522 8.12 10.76 9.19
N ARG A 523 8.15 10.77 10.54
CA ARG A 523 9.17 10.06 11.34
C ARG A 523 8.79 8.61 11.67
N SER A 524 7.54 8.20 11.44
CA SER A 524 7.01 6.93 11.92
C SER A 524 7.72 5.71 11.30
N ARG A 525 8.04 5.75 10.00
CA ARG A 525 8.78 4.66 9.34
C ARG A 525 10.18 4.51 9.92
N GLU A 526 10.92 5.60 10.11
CA GLU A 526 12.29 5.53 10.67
C GLU A 526 12.29 5.09 12.15
N ALA A 527 11.28 5.48 12.93
CA ALA A 527 11.11 4.97 14.27
C ALA A 527 10.96 3.44 14.27
N MET A 528 10.15 2.90 13.34
CA MET A 528 9.97 1.46 13.19
C MET A 528 11.25 0.76 12.75
N VAL A 529 11.94 1.25 11.73
CA VAL A 529 13.24 0.71 11.31
C VAL A 529 14.20 0.64 12.51
N ASN A 530 14.27 1.72 13.31
CA ASN A 530 15.18 1.78 14.43
C ASN A 530 14.85 0.76 15.52
N TYR A 531 13.58 0.58 15.92
CA TYR A 531 13.28 -0.40 16.98
C TYR A 531 13.15 -1.85 16.46
N MET A 532 13.07 -2.06 15.13
CA MET A 532 12.97 -3.41 14.56
C MET A 532 14.30 -3.88 13.98
N MET A 533 14.86 -3.18 13.00
CA MET A 533 15.99 -3.63 12.17
C MET A 533 16.86 -2.46 11.73
N PRO A 534 17.58 -1.81 12.65
CA PRO A 534 18.45 -0.68 12.33
C PRO A 534 19.68 -1.09 11.53
N LEU A 535 20.34 -0.11 10.90
CA LEU A 535 21.63 -0.22 10.19
C LEU A 535 21.61 -1.23 9.01
N GLY A 536 20.46 -1.54 8.46
CA GLY A 536 20.35 -2.51 7.36
C GLY A 536 20.18 -3.97 7.82
N LEU A 537 20.01 -4.23 9.10
CA LEU A 537 19.47 -5.51 9.56
C LEU A 537 18.11 -5.74 8.90
N HIS A 538 17.77 -7.00 8.65
CA HIS A 538 16.52 -7.36 8.01
C HIS A 538 16.08 -8.78 8.39
N HIS A 539 14.80 -9.06 8.20
CA HIS A 539 14.17 -10.36 8.38
C HIS A 539 14.31 -10.95 9.79
N LEU A 540 14.29 -10.11 10.83
CA LEU A 540 14.37 -10.54 12.24
C LEU A 540 13.01 -10.95 12.83
N PHE A 541 12.03 -11.25 11.99
CA PHE A 541 10.68 -11.63 12.39
C PHE A 541 10.61 -13.04 12.92
N ALA A 542 9.69 -13.26 13.87
CA ALA A 542 9.28 -14.59 14.21
C ALA A 542 8.66 -15.29 13.00
N LEU A 543 8.97 -16.57 12.82
CA LEU A 543 8.54 -17.31 11.65
C LEU A 543 7.01 -17.33 11.51
N ASP A 544 6.56 -17.40 10.28
CA ASP A 544 5.18 -17.61 9.81
C ASP A 544 4.23 -16.42 9.95
N HIS A 545 4.62 -15.28 10.54
CA HIS A 545 3.67 -14.17 10.66
C HIS A 545 4.22 -12.77 10.42
N HIS A 546 5.52 -12.59 10.25
CA HIS A 546 6.18 -11.34 9.89
C HIS A 546 5.87 -10.12 10.78
N TYR A 547 5.57 -10.35 12.07
CA TYR A 547 5.16 -9.29 12.98
C TYR A 547 6.13 -9.05 14.12
N GLY A 548 6.27 -9.97 15.05
CA GLY A 548 7.08 -9.82 16.24
C GLY A 548 8.55 -10.23 16.04
N PRO A 549 9.45 -9.88 16.98
CA PRO A 549 10.84 -10.27 16.92
C PRO A 549 11.06 -11.77 17.14
N GLY A 550 12.02 -12.33 16.41
CA GLY A 550 12.46 -13.70 16.57
C GLY A 550 13.88 -13.92 16.08
N PRO A 551 14.89 -13.08 16.48
CA PRO A 551 16.24 -13.18 15.93
C PRO A 551 16.90 -14.54 16.15
N TRP A 552 16.46 -15.30 17.17
CA TRP A 552 16.94 -16.65 17.50
C TRP A 552 16.27 -17.76 16.71
N TYR A 553 15.21 -17.45 15.92
CA TYR A 553 14.39 -18.50 15.33
C TYR A 553 15.16 -19.24 14.24
N ASP A 554 15.51 -20.48 14.51
CA ASP A 554 16.12 -21.43 13.59
C ASP A 554 15.39 -22.77 13.71
N SER A 555 14.97 -23.33 12.59
CA SER A 555 14.29 -24.61 12.57
C SER A 555 14.86 -25.49 11.45
N PRO A 556 15.31 -26.72 11.75
CA PRO A 556 15.78 -27.62 10.72
C PRO A 556 14.71 -28.09 9.73
N ARG A 557 13.43 -27.79 10.01
CA ARG A 557 12.29 -28.09 9.11
C ARG A 557 12.02 -26.98 8.11
N GLN A 558 12.66 -25.80 8.28
CA GLN A 558 12.50 -24.63 7.42
C GLN A 558 13.69 -24.48 6.50
N ARG A 559 13.47 -23.86 5.36
CA ARG A 559 14.56 -23.42 4.51
C ARG A 559 15.40 -22.38 5.25
N LYS A 560 16.72 -22.49 5.16
CA LYS A 560 17.64 -21.56 5.84
C LYS A 560 17.36 -20.09 5.52
N ASP A 561 17.10 -19.77 4.24
CA ASP A 561 16.81 -18.43 3.75
C ASP A 561 15.42 -17.88 4.17
N TRP A 562 14.72 -18.60 5.07
CA TRP A 562 13.52 -18.13 5.75
C TRP A 562 13.73 -17.88 7.24
N THR A 563 14.95 -18.06 7.73
CA THR A 563 15.26 -17.92 9.16
C THR A 563 16.09 -16.68 9.43
N PRO A 564 15.83 -15.92 10.51
CA PRO A 564 16.61 -14.75 10.90
C PRO A 564 18.12 -14.96 10.98
N PRO A 565 18.65 -16.07 11.55
CA PRO A 565 20.09 -16.33 11.61
C PRO A 565 20.78 -16.35 10.24
N TYR A 566 20.09 -16.76 9.19
CA TYR A 566 20.62 -16.68 7.81
C TYR A 566 20.92 -15.23 7.40
N TYR A 567 20.07 -14.28 7.84
CA TYR A 567 20.19 -12.89 7.44
C TYR A 567 21.15 -12.09 8.31
N HIS A 568 21.03 -12.19 9.65
CA HIS A 568 21.89 -11.40 10.52
C HIS A 568 23.28 -11.99 10.74
N GLN A 569 23.48 -13.32 10.57
CA GLN A 569 24.75 -14.04 10.71
C GLN A 569 25.55 -13.67 11.97
N ALA A 570 24.89 -13.28 13.06
CA ALA A 570 25.54 -12.84 14.28
C ALA A 570 26.33 -13.98 14.92
N ASP A 571 27.60 -13.74 15.18
CA ASP A 571 28.50 -14.62 15.90
C ASP A 571 29.35 -13.83 16.91
N ALA A 572 30.29 -14.49 17.60
CA ALA A 572 31.16 -13.82 18.56
C ALA A 572 32.04 -12.71 17.93
N LYS A 573 32.23 -12.73 16.62
CA LYS A 573 33.09 -11.78 15.90
C LYS A 573 32.32 -10.59 15.38
N GLY A 574 31.07 -10.75 14.94
CA GLY A 574 30.33 -9.67 14.29
C GLY A 574 28.89 -10.01 13.94
N ILE A 575 28.29 -9.14 13.12
CA ILE A 575 26.91 -9.21 12.68
C ILE A 575 26.75 -8.61 11.27
N GLY A 576 25.73 -9.04 10.53
CA GLY A 576 25.38 -8.58 9.21
C GLY A 576 25.67 -9.61 8.13
N PHE A 577 25.23 -9.37 6.91
CA PHE A 577 25.43 -10.29 5.77
C PHE A 577 26.50 -9.73 4.84
N ASP A 578 27.58 -10.46 4.63
CA ASP A 578 28.63 -10.06 3.68
C ASP A 578 28.17 -10.27 2.22
N ARG A 579 27.69 -9.19 1.61
CA ARG A 579 27.30 -9.10 0.20
C ARG A 579 28.27 -8.29 -0.64
N SER A 580 29.40 -7.91 -0.05
CA SER A 580 30.52 -7.26 -0.74
C SER A 580 31.16 -8.19 -1.78
N SER A 581 32.12 -7.67 -2.54
CA SER A 581 32.95 -8.46 -3.48
C SER A 581 33.73 -9.58 -2.80
N GLY A 582 33.99 -9.46 -1.50
CA GLY A 582 34.62 -10.49 -0.67
C GLY A 582 33.68 -11.59 -0.19
N GLY A 583 32.36 -11.33 -0.18
CA GLY A 583 31.32 -12.25 0.27
C GLY A 583 30.52 -12.85 -0.87
N SER A 584 29.16 -12.71 -0.83
CA SER A 584 28.28 -13.23 -1.89
C SER A 584 28.36 -12.46 -3.20
N ASN A 585 29.01 -11.30 -3.20
CA ASN A 585 29.17 -10.40 -4.34
C ASN A 585 27.83 -9.90 -4.95
N ALA A 586 26.80 -9.68 -4.13
CA ALA A 586 25.56 -9.10 -4.59
C ALA A 586 25.73 -7.65 -5.08
N VAL A 587 26.75 -6.93 -4.57
CA VAL A 587 27.10 -5.58 -5.04
C VAL A 587 27.40 -5.51 -6.53
N ALA A 588 27.85 -6.63 -7.15
CA ALA A 588 28.12 -6.68 -8.60
C ALA A 588 26.86 -6.50 -9.47
N GLN A 589 25.67 -6.62 -8.90
CA GLN A 589 24.39 -6.41 -9.61
C GLN A 589 24.06 -4.92 -9.78
N TYR A 590 24.76 -4.03 -9.06
CA TYR A 590 24.59 -2.58 -9.15
C TYR A 590 25.59 -1.95 -10.12
N ARG A 591 25.22 -0.82 -10.71
CA ARG A 591 26.12 -0.03 -11.58
C ARG A 591 27.02 0.90 -10.76
N GLU A 592 28.16 1.29 -11.35
CA GLU A 592 28.96 2.36 -10.78
C GLU A 592 28.20 3.70 -10.82
N PRO A 593 28.32 4.54 -9.79
CA PRO A 593 29.22 4.42 -8.62
C PRO A 593 28.64 3.60 -7.46
N LEU A 594 27.39 3.12 -7.53
CA LEU A 594 26.73 2.40 -6.42
C LEU A 594 27.46 1.12 -6.04
N ARG A 595 27.96 0.38 -7.04
CA ARG A 595 28.72 -0.84 -6.80
C ARG A 595 29.91 -0.58 -5.86
N SER A 596 30.77 0.39 -6.20
CA SER A 596 31.91 0.75 -5.36
C SER A 596 31.49 1.33 -4.01
N GLN A 597 30.40 2.09 -3.98
CA GLN A 597 29.86 2.67 -2.76
C GLN A 597 29.37 1.58 -1.78
N PHE A 598 28.63 0.60 -2.26
CA PHE A 598 28.10 -0.50 -1.44
C PHE A 598 29.15 -1.54 -1.07
N ASP A 599 30.20 -1.68 -1.88
CA ASP A 599 31.30 -2.63 -1.66
C ASP A 599 32.25 -2.24 -0.51
N ASN A 600 32.27 -0.97 -0.15
CA ASN A 600 33.17 -0.46 0.91
C ASN A 600 32.36 0.01 2.12
N PRO A 601 32.56 -0.58 3.31
CA PRO A 601 31.79 -0.21 4.51
C PRO A 601 31.94 1.25 4.92
N ASN A 602 33.03 1.94 4.55
CA ASN A 602 33.23 3.36 4.86
C ASN A 602 32.42 4.31 3.94
N THR A 603 31.95 3.84 2.78
CA THR A 603 31.15 4.62 1.84
C THR A 603 29.73 4.11 1.71
N CYS A 604 29.47 2.89 2.18
CA CYS A 604 28.13 2.32 2.22
C CYS A 604 27.22 3.20 3.08
N PRO A 605 25.99 3.52 2.60
CA PRO A 605 25.01 4.22 3.44
C PRO A 605 24.82 3.49 4.76
N GLU A 606 24.91 4.22 5.87
CA GLU A 606 24.84 3.64 7.22
C GLU A 606 23.58 2.80 7.46
N ASN A 607 22.46 3.23 6.87
CA ASN A 607 21.17 2.52 6.94
C ASN A 607 21.10 1.23 6.09
N LEU A 608 22.14 0.90 5.33
CA LEU A 608 22.30 -0.33 4.56
C LEU A 608 23.58 -1.10 4.95
N LEU A 609 24.28 -0.65 5.98
CA LEU A 609 25.60 -1.14 6.35
C LEU A 609 25.61 -2.66 6.58
N LEU A 610 24.71 -3.15 7.42
CA LEU A 610 24.60 -4.58 7.77
C LEU A 610 23.82 -5.40 6.73
N TRP A 611 23.20 -4.70 5.75
CA TRP A 611 22.68 -5.37 4.57
C TRP A 611 23.82 -5.88 3.66
N PHE A 612 24.87 -5.07 3.49
CA PHE A 612 25.96 -5.36 2.57
C PHE A 612 27.20 -5.93 3.24
N HIS A 613 27.37 -5.76 4.56
CA HIS A 613 28.60 -6.14 5.26
C HIS A 613 28.33 -6.93 6.53
N HIS A 614 29.18 -7.94 6.77
CA HIS A 614 29.35 -8.56 8.08
C HIS A 614 30.51 -7.87 8.80
N LEU A 615 30.22 -7.17 9.91
CA LEU A 615 31.19 -6.30 10.56
C LEU A 615 31.44 -6.73 12.02
N PRO A 616 32.68 -6.56 12.51
CA PRO A 616 32.99 -6.78 13.92
C PRO A 616 32.16 -5.88 14.83
N TRP A 617 31.83 -6.36 16.02
CA TRP A 617 31.07 -5.62 17.01
C TRP A 617 31.73 -4.30 17.43
N GLU A 618 33.07 -4.22 17.38
CA GLU A 618 33.89 -3.03 17.69
C GLU A 618 34.12 -2.13 16.48
N TYR A 619 33.58 -2.47 15.29
CA TYR A 619 33.71 -1.61 14.11
C TYR A 619 33.24 -0.18 14.44
N ARG A 620 34.07 0.83 14.12
CA ARG A 620 33.76 2.22 14.43
C ARG A 620 33.01 2.89 13.27
N LEU A 621 31.81 3.40 13.60
CA LEU A 621 31.03 4.22 12.68
C LEU A 621 31.59 5.65 12.63
N GLN A 622 31.08 6.45 11.67
CA GLN A 622 31.55 7.84 11.48
C GLN A 622 31.32 8.73 12.69
N ASN A 623 30.30 8.46 13.51
CA ASN A 623 30.02 9.16 14.77
C ASN A 623 30.93 8.75 15.95
N GLY A 624 31.80 7.79 15.73
CA GLY A 624 32.76 7.29 16.71
C GLY A 624 32.24 6.17 17.63
N ASN A 625 30.94 5.83 17.55
CA ASN A 625 30.40 4.70 18.31
C ASN A 625 30.90 3.37 17.72
N SER A 626 31.05 2.34 18.55
CA SER A 626 31.17 0.98 18.05
C SER A 626 29.84 0.52 17.43
N LEU A 627 29.89 -0.49 16.57
CA LEU A 627 28.69 -1.09 15.96
C LEU A 627 27.69 -1.53 17.03
N TRP A 628 28.17 -2.16 18.12
CA TRP A 628 27.32 -2.57 19.22
C TRP A 628 26.67 -1.38 19.93
N GLU A 629 27.45 -0.34 20.27
CA GLU A 629 26.89 0.87 20.87
C GLU A 629 25.85 1.53 19.99
N GLU A 630 26.10 1.63 18.68
CA GLU A 630 25.16 2.25 17.75
C GLU A 630 23.88 1.43 17.61
N LEU A 631 23.96 0.09 17.49
CA LEU A 631 22.80 -0.78 17.50
C LEU A 631 21.94 -0.56 18.74
N CYS A 632 22.56 -0.55 19.93
CA CYS A 632 21.88 -0.29 21.19
C CYS A 632 21.13 1.05 21.16
N ARG A 633 21.83 2.11 20.72
CA ARG A 633 21.26 3.47 20.65
C ARG A 633 20.13 3.58 19.64
N ARG A 634 20.24 2.92 18.48
CA ARG A 634 19.18 2.92 17.45
C ARG A 634 17.92 2.24 17.96
N TYR A 635 18.04 1.07 18.57
CA TYR A 635 16.91 0.36 19.16
C TYR A 635 16.23 1.21 20.25
N ASP A 636 17.00 1.84 21.14
CA ASP A 636 16.46 2.71 22.19
C ASP A 636 15.80 3.96 21.59
N ALA A 637 16.45 4.61 20.64
CA ALA A 637 15.91 5.80 19.97
C ALA A 637 14.58 5.53 19.27
N GLY A 638 14.43 4.36 18.63
CA GLY A 638 13.17 3.95 18.00
C GLY A 638 12.02 3.82 19.00
N LEU A 639 12.27 3.19 20.15
CA LEU A 639 11.31 3.11 21.26
C LEU A 639 10.93 4.49 21.79
N GLN A 640 11.94 5.33 22.09
CA GLN A 640 11.70 6.67 22.62
C GLN A 640 10.91 7.54 21.64
N GLU A 641 11.11 7.35 20.34
CA GLU A 641 10.37 8.08 19.32
C GLU A 641 8.88 7.70 19.30
N VAL A 642 8.55 6.40 19.43
CA VAL A 642 7.14 5.96 19.55
C VAL A 642 6.49 6.54 20.81
N ARG A 643 7.23 6.64 21.94
CA ARG A 643 6.73 7.30 23.16
C ARG A 643 6.48 8.81 22.94
N ARG A 644 7.31 9.47 22.12
CA ARG A 644 7.04 10.87 21.72
C ARG A 644 5.78 10.97 20.86
N PHE A 645 5.51 10.00 19.98
CA PHE A 645 4.26 9.97 19.21
C PHE A 645 3.04 9.89 20.11
N GLN A 646 3.10 9.12 21.21
CA GLN A 646 2.02 9.11 22.20
C GLN A 646 1.80 10.50 22.79
N LEU A 647 2.88 11.19 23.22
CA LEU A 647 2.78 12.55 23.79
C LEU A 647 2.22 13.56 22.78
N ILE A 648 2.64 13.47 21.51
CA ILE A 648 2.08 14.31 20.44
C ILE A 648 0.58 14.05 20.30
N TRP A 649 0.18 12.79 20.25
CA TRP A 649 -1.22 12.43 20.05
C TRP A 649 -2.11 12.75 21.27
N ASP A 650 -1.60 12.56 22.49
CA ASP A 650 -2.33 12.92 23.70
C ASP A 650 -2.74 14.41 23.73
N ASN A 651 -1.95 15.28 23.11
CA ASN A 651 -2.29 16.71 22.94
C ASN A 651 -3.39 16.95 21.88
N MET A 652 -3.85 15.91 21.17
CA MET A 652 -4.89 16.01 20.11
C MET A 652 -6.30 15.71 20.62
N GLU A 653 -6.49 15.38 21.90
CA GLU A 653 -7.77 14.90 22.49
C GLU A 653 -9.00 15.76 22.13
N ASN A 654 -8.86 17.07 22.13
CA ASN A 654 -9.95 17.99 21.82
C ASN A 654 -9.88 18.60 20.41
N ARG A 655 -9.08 18.02 19.52
CA ARG A 655 -8.80 18.56 18.18
C ARG A 655 -9.25 17.64 17.04
N VAL A 656 -9.62 16.42 17.38
CA VAL A 656 -10.07 15.38 16.44
C VAL A 656 -11.32 14.69 17.00
N ASP A 657 -12.01 13.93 16.17
CA ASP A 657 -13.11 13.09 16.62
C ASP A 657 -12.67 12.16 17.78
N SER A 658 -13.51 12.04 18.81
CA SER A 658 -13.18 11.27 20.01
C SER A 658 -12.96 9.78 19.73
N GLY A 659 -13.68 9.20 18.77
CA GLY A 659 -13.51 7.80 18.37
C GLY A 659 -12.15 7.59 17.67
N ILE A 660 -11.78 8.48 16.77
CA ILE A 660 -10.46 8.46 16.12
C ILE A 660 -9.34 8.69 17.15
N PHE A 661 -9.53 9.65 18.07
CA PHE A 661 -8.57 9.91 19.13
C PHE A 661 -8.27 8.66 19.95
N ILE A 662 -9.30 7.98 20.45
CA ILE A 662 -9.16 6.77 21.27
C ILE A 662 -8.54 5.61 20.49
N GLN A 663 -8.95 5.42 19.24
CA GLN A 663 -8.37 4.37 18.38
C GLN A 663 -6.86 4.56 18.18
N VAL A 664 -6.42 5.74 17.79
CA VAL A 664 -5.00 6.03 17.54
C VAL A 664 -4.21 5.97 18.85
N GLN A 665 -4.73 6.54 19.95
CA GLN A 665 -4.08 6.48 21.26
C GLN A 665 -3.85 5.03 21.72
N THR A 666 -4.87 4.18 21.56
CA THR A 666 -4.78 2.76 21.89
C THR A 666 -3.73 2.04 21.06
N LYS A 667 -3.69 2.33 19.74
CA LYS A 667 -2.72 1.73 18.83
C LYS A 667 -1.28 2.21 19.10
N LEU A 668 -1.07 3.48 19.41
CA LEU A 668 0.25 4.01 19.79
C LEU A 668 0.75 3.45 21.13
N ARG A 669 -0.12 3.24 22.12
CA ARG A 669 0.24 2.54 23.36
C ARG A 669 0.69 1.11 23.09
N ARG A 670 -0.04 0.41 22.22
CA ARG A 670 0.34 -0.93 21.76
C ARG A 670 1.69 -0.91 21.02
N GLN A 671 1.90 0.04 20.11
CA GLN A 671 3.15 0.17 19.37
C GLN A 671 4.35 0.43 20.30
N ALA A 672 4.19 1.25 21.35
CA ALA A 672 5.25 1.49 22.33
C ALA A 672 5.60 0.21 23.13
N ARG A 673 4.60 -0.58 23.53
CA ARG A 673 4.81 -1.90 24.13
C ARG A 673 5.58 -2.83 23.18
N ASP A 674 5.15 -2.88 21.93
CA ASP A 674 5.72 -3.75 20.90
C ASP A 674 7.16 -3.33 20.57
N ALA A 675 7.43 -2.02 20.50
CA ALA A 675 8.78 -1.48 20.31
C ALA A 675 9.72 -1.84 21.47
N GLN A 676 9.22 -1.85 22.71
CA GLN A 676 9.99 -2.33 23.87
C GLN A 676 10.35 -3.81 23.72
N VAL A 677 9.40 -4.64 23.30
CA VAL A 677 9.64 -6.08 23.08
C VAL A 677 10.65 -6.30 21.97
N TRP A 678 10.55 -5.57 20.85
CA TRP A 678 11.52 -5.62 19.76
C TRP A 678 12.94 -5.27 20.23
N LYS A 679 13.09 -4.13 20.90
CA LYS A 679 14.36 -3.69 21.47
C LYS A 679 14.96 -4.78 22.36
N ASP A 680 14.20 -5.24 23.34
CA ASP A 680 14.69 -6.16 24.36
C ASP A 680 15.05 -7.52 23.75
N ALA A 681 14.20 -8.06 22.88
CA ALA A 681 14.42 -9.34 22.22
C ALA A 681 15.71 -9.34 21.38
N CYS A 682 15.88 -8.32 20.54
CA CYS A 682 17.04 -8.23 19.67
C CYS A 682 18.33 -7.96 20.46
N LEU A 683 18.31 -6.98 21.37
CA LEU A 683 19.49 -6.60 22.11
C LEU A 683 19.95 -7.67 23.11
N LEU A 684 19.03 -8.31 23.83
CA LEU A 684 19.38 -9.41 24.75
C LEU A 684 19.92 -10.63 23.98
N TYR A 685 19.34 -10.92 22.80
CA TYR A 685 19.84 -12.02 21.98
C TYR A 685 21.24 -11.74 21.45
N PHE A 686 21.50 -10.58 20.87
CA PHE A 686 22.83 -10.22 20.37
C PHE A 686 23.85 -10.09 21.50
N GLN A 687 23.46 -9.56 22.67
CA GLN A 687 24.32 -9.53 23.85
C GLN A 687 24.70 -10.93 24.32
N SER A 688 23.79 -11.90 24.24
CA SER A 688 24.10 -13.29 24.60
C SER A 688 25.18 -13.91 23.72
N ILE A 689 25.40 -13.34 22.51
CA ILE A 689 26.42 -13.77 21.55
C ILE A 689 27.74 -13.02 21.75
N ASN A 690 27.69 -11.67 21.81
CA ASN A 690 28.89 -10.83 21.85
C ASN A 690 29.45 -10.57 23.25
N GLN A 691 28.67 -10.80 24.30
CA GLN A 691 29.02 -10.60 25.72
C GLN A 691 29.45 -9.16 26.07
N LEU A 692 29.13 -8.15 25.24
CA LEU A 692 29.49 -6.77 25.47
C LEU A 692 28.46 -6.07 26.40
N PRO A 693 28.90 -5.10 27.25
CA PRO A 693 27.98 -4.36 28.08
C PRO A 693 27.10 -3.42 27.27
N PHE A 694 25.90 -3.14 27.74
CA PHE A 694 25.08 -2.07 27.21
C PHE A 694 25.67 -0.69 27.54
N PRO A 695 25.52 0.31 26.66
CA PRO A 695 25.85 1.69 26.93
C PRO A 695 25.18 2.20 28.26
N GLU A 696 25.85 3.04 29.02
CA GLU A 696 25.34 3.50 30.33
C GLU A 696 24.11 4.39 30.21
N ASP A 697 24.00 5.15 29.11
CA ASP A 697 23.02 6.20 28.87
C ASP A 697 21.75 5.73 28.14
N MET A 698 21.52 4.39 27.98
CA MET A 698 20.33 3.85 27.40
C MET A 698 19.40 3.20 28.44
N GLU A 699 18.12 3.13 28.15
CA GLU A 699 17.13 2.35 28.90
C GLU A 699 17.44 0.86 28.84
N ARG A 700 17.61 0.23 30.00
CA ARG A 700 17.93 -1.19 30.06
C ARG A 700 16.76 -2.05 29.59
N PRO A 701 17.01 -3.25 28.98
CA PRO A 701 15.98 -4.24 28.73
C PRO A 701 15.25 -4.60 30.02
N VAL A 702 13.94 -4.77 29.94
CA VAL A 702 13.06 -5.12 31.08
C VAL A 702 12.52 -6.54 30.99
N HIS A 703 12.65 -7.20 29.84
CA HIS A 703 12.23 -8.57 29.63
C HIS A 703 13.37 -9.56 29.87
N ASP A 704 13.02 -10.82 30.09
CA ASP A 704 13.95 -11.93 30.15
C ASP A 704 14.03 -12.66 28.79
N LEU A 705 15.26 -12.93 28.31
CA LEU A 705 15.46 -13.53 26.98
C LEU A 705 14.86 -14.93 26.88
N GLU A 706 14.99 -15.75 27.92
CA GLU A 706 14.49 -17.13 27.88
C GLU A 706 12.96 -17.20 27.95
N VAL A 707 12.35 -16.19 28.57
CA VAL A 707 10.90 -16.00 28.53
C VAL A 707 10.46 -15.61 27.13
N LEU A 708 11.14 -14.62 26.50
CA LEU A 708 10.85 -14.18 25.13
C LEU A 708 11.00 -15.30 24.12
N LYS A 709 12.05 -16.11 24.20
CA LYS A 709 12.26 -17.28 23.31
C LYS A 709 11.15 -18.31 23.38
N LYS A 710 10.49 -18.46 24.52
CA LYS A 710 9.38 -19.41 24.74
C LYS A 710 8.01 -18.80 24.44
N THR A 711 7.94 -17.50 24.24
CA THR A 711 6.69 -16.78 23.98
C THR A 711 6.28 -16.95 22.52
N ASP A 712 5.03 -17.34 22.27
CA ASP A 712 4.46 -17.26 20.92
C ASP A 712 4.20 -15.79 20.58
N MET A 713 5.08 -15.23 19.79
CA MET A 713 5.02 -13.80 19.41
C MET A 713 3.75 -13.45 18.65
N ARG A 714 3.15 -14.38 17.90
CA ARG A 714 1.86 -14.16 17.21
C ARG A 714 0.76 -13.83 18.22
N TYR A 715 0.74 -14.59 19.29
CA TYR A 715 -0.27 -14.43 20.32
C TYR A 715 0.02 -13.26 21.25
N PHE A 716 1.28 -13.08 21.61
CA PHE A 716 1.71 -12.00 22.50
C PHE A 716 1.53 -10.62 21.87
N MET A 717 1.96 -10.46 20.62
CA MET A 717 1.92 -9.18 19.92
C MET A 717 0.52 -8.84 19.39
N ASN A 718 -0.34 -9.82 19.19
CA ASN A 718 -1.71 -9.63 18.70
C ASN A 718 -2.76 -9.46 19.80
N ARG A 719 -2.38 -9.53 21.06
CA ARG A 719 -3.22 -9.20 22.22
C ARG A 719 -3.11 -7.70 22.56
#